data_bbf468d45d4898d6ee43d78f65772830
#
_entry.id   bbf468d45d4898d6ee43d78f65772830
#
_cell.length_a   1.000
_cell.length_b   1.000
_cell.length_c   1.000
_cell.angle_alpha   90.00
_cell.angle_beta   90.00
_cell.angle_gamma   90.00
#
_symmetry.space_group_name_H-M   'P 1'
#
loop_
_entity.id
_entity.type
_entity.pdbx_description
1 polymer ?
#
loop_
_entity_poly.entity_id
_entity_poly.type
_entity_poly.pdbx_seq_one_letter_code
_entity_poly.pdbx_strand_id
1 'polypeptide(L)'
;MKRKPGKKAIAVTRTVVRNKPKRAMSSPKLSKPRPVQTKLHHPNIHHKYIFVIGGVMSGVGKGIATSSIGTLLAAKGFKVNLVKVDPYLNVDAGTMNPTEHGEVFVLNSGMETDQDMGNYERFLNRDLTPDDYITSGMVYKHVIEKERALGYGGKCVEAVPHIRDEIVRRFEHSAKVNKSDVSIIEIGGTVGDYQNIMFIEAARALKIRHPEDIAFIMVSYLPTPGTLGEMKTRPTQNAVHQLASYGVTTDIVIARAEVPLDDRRKEKIATACNILAKRVISAPDIQSIYDVPVNFEHDRLAEIILEVLHVNKDTIKALSAHPILSLAEWKKMARGIKNHEHKTLNIAIVGKYFNTGDFVLTDAYLSVLEAIKFSGYATGVKPIIHTVNARDFEENQKKGGAKFQQGATSLNSARSHLAEMDGIIVPGGFGESGIEGKLNVIKYARENNIPFFGLCYGMQLMTIEYARNVLGLNGAHTAEIDPKSPHLIIDIMPDQKKKIAEGNYGGSMRLGLYPAKLGKGTIAQEAYSYFAGKKLPKLTTGIKERHRHRYEVNPKYIERLEKAGLVFSGKSPDGTLMEIVELPRGEAGSGEKNTHPFFLGTQFHPEFLARPLMPHPLFTEFLKAAKVRGKEKRENYEEAKNEQEMEFKDKENGNI
;
A
#
# COMPACT_ATOMS: atom_id res chain seq x y z
N MET A 1 -50.87 2.23 52.81
CA MET A 1 -51.29 1.20 53.82
C MET A 1 -50.71 -0.15 53.43
N LYS A 2 -50.12 -0.82 54.46
CA LYS A 2 -49.69 -2.26 54.56
C LYS A 2 -48.46 -2.68 53.71
N ARG A 3 -47.23 -2.65 54.24
CA ARG A 3 -46.51 -3.57 55.18
C ARG A 3 -46.10 -4.92 54.56
N LYS A 4 -44.78 -5.12 54.58
CA LYS A 4 -43.97 -6.35 54.33
C LYS A 4 -44.44 -7.55 55.14
N PRO A 5 -43.98 -8.79 54.81
CA PRO A 5 -42.84 -9.28 55.58
C PRO A 5 -41.79 -10.06 54.78
N GLY A 6 -40.58 -10.14 55.40
CA GLY A 6 -39.41 -10.80 54.91
C GLY A 6 -39.32 -12.30 55.22
N LYS A 7 -38.34 -12.98 54.63
CA LYS A 7 -37.93 -14.33 55.00
C LYS A 7 -36.42 -14.43 55.23
N LYS A 8 -36.10 -15.07 56.34
CA LYS A 8 -34.78 -15.32 56.91
C LYS A 8 -33.97 -16.32 56.11
N ALA A 9 -32.67 -16.09 56.03
CA ALA A 9 -31.66 -17.04 55.56
C ALA A 9 -31.25 -17.96 56.72
N ILE A 10 -31.17 -19.27 56.45
CA ILE A 10 -30.67 -20.30 57.35
C ILE A 10 -29.24 -20.64 56.92
N ALA A 11 -28.26 -20.45 57.82
CA ALA A 11 -26.88 -20.85 57.67
C ALA A 11 -26.73 -22.35 58.00
N VAL A 12 -26.14 -23.11 57.10
CA VAL A 12 -25.72 -24.49 57.34
C VAL A 12 -24.20 -24.56 57.41
N THR A 13 -23.69 -24.80 58.60
CA THR A 13 -22.28 -25.05 58.91
C THR A 13 -21.91 -26.46 58.53
N ARG A 14 -20.97 -26.69 57.63
CA ARG A 14 -20.36 -28.02 57.41
C ARG A 14 -18.91 -28.00 57.86
N THR A 15 -18.63 -28.74 58.87
CA THR A 15 -17.30 -29.06 59.38
C THR A 15 -16.60 -30.04 58.43
N VAL A 16 -15.43 -29.70 57.95
CA VAL A 16 -14.59 -30.60 57.15
C VAL A 16 -13.34 -30.96 57.98
N VAL A 17 -13.18 -32.24 58.25
CA VAL A 17 -12.02 -32.81 58.90
C VAL A 17 -10.81 -32.79 58.00
N ARG A 18 -9.69 -32.23 58.48
CA ARG A 18 -8.38 -32.20 57.82
C ARG A 18 -7.61 -33.48 58.02
N ASN A 19 -7.39 -34.25 56.96
CA ASN A 19 -6.33 -35.26 56.92
C ASN A 19 -5.05 -34.65 56.28
N LYS A 20 -3.92 -34.75 56.99
CA LYS A 20 -2.60 -34.36 56.53
C LYS A 20 -1.98 -35.47 55.65
N PRO A 21 -1.50 -35.20 54.45
CA PRO A 21 -0.61 -36.13 53.75
C PRO A 21 0.87 -35.87 54.08
N LYS A 22 1.62 -36.96 54.05
CA LYS A 22 3.04 -37.10 54.41
C LYS A 22 3.96 -36.32 53.45
N ARG A 23 5.01 -35.75 54.03
CA ARG A 23 6.12 -35.05 53.40
C ARG A 23 6.82 -35.93 52.37
N ALA A 24 6.82 -35.53 51.07
CA ALA A 24 7.70 -36.08 50.05
C ALA A 24 8.92 -35.14 49.90
N MET A 25 10.10 -35.74 49.78
CA MET A 25 11.39 -35.06 49.64
C MET A 25 11.46 -34.26 48.33
N SER A 26 11.82 -33.00 48.42
CA SER A 26 11.99 -32.09 47.30
C SER A 26 13.35 -32.26 46.62
N SER A 27 13.36 -32.60 45.34
CA SER A 27 14.51 -32.46 44.45
C SER A 27 14.82 -30.97 44.17
N PRO A 28 16.08 -30.57 43.98
CA PRO A 28 16.44 -29.17 43.78
C PRO A 28 15.90 -28.64 42.46
N LYS A 29 15.08 -27.58 42.52
CA LYS A 29 14.62 -26.84 41.35
C LYS A 29 15.77 -26.01 40.79
N LEU A 30 16.27 -26.37 39.57
CA LEU A 30 17.04 -25.46 38.75
C LEU A 30 16.19 -24.23 38.45
N SER A 31 16.61 -23.07 38.96
CA SER A 31 16.01 -21.78 38.65
C SER A 31 16.25 -21.45 37.17
N LYS A 32 15.17 -21.42 36.39
CA LYS A 32 15.22 -20.82 35.03
C LYS A 32 15.63 -19.35 35.18
N PRO A 33 16.56 -18.83 34.37
CA PRO A 33 16.88 -17.43 34.39
C PRO A 33 15.63 -16.63 34.05
N ARG A 34 15.21 -15.74 34.93
CA ARG A 34 14.17 -14.75 34.64
C ARG A 34 14.70 -13.88 33.50
N PRO A 35 13.93 -13.66 32.41
CA PRO A 35 14.30 -12.65 31.46
C PRO A 35 14.27 -11.30 32.21
N VAL A 36 15.42 -10.66 32.29
CA VAL A 36 15.52 -9.28 32.75
C VAL A 36 14.85 -8.43 31.68
N GLN A 37 13.55 -8.18 31.83
CA GLN A 37 12.88 -7.10 31.12
C GLN A 37 13.39 -5.79 31.73
N THR A 38 14.52 -5.30 31.23
CA THR A 38 14.86 -3.89 31.34
C THR A 38 13.74 -3.13 30.63
N LYS A 39 12.81 -2.55 31.40
CA LYS A 39 11.92 -1.52 30.88
C LYS A 39 12.85 -0.38 30.42
N LEU A 40 13.13 -0.35 29.11
CA LEU A 40 13.82 0.77 28.48
C LEU A 40 12.98 2.02 28.78
N HIS A 41 13.54 2.90 29.59
CA HIS A 41 12.90 4.17 29.95
C HIS A 41 13.00 5.06 28.71
N HIS A 42 11.93 5.11 27.89
CA HIS A 42 11.83 6.07 26.79
C HIS A 42 11.80 7.47 27.43
N PRO A 43 12.73 8.38 27.09
CA PRO A 43 12.73 9.72 27.68
C PRO A 43 11.40 10.42 27.38
N ASN A 44 10.87 11.13 28.37
CA ASN A 44 9.63 11.88 28.19
C ASN A 44 9.96 13.14 27.37
N ILE A 45 9.46 13.18 26.14
CA ILE A 45 9.67 14.30 25.21
C ILE A 45 8.37 15.08 25.13
N HIS A 46 8.47 16.41 25.18
CA HIS A 46 7.35 17.28 24.81
C HIS A 46 7.04 17.05 23.31
N HIS A 47 5.78 16.77 22.98
CA HIS A 47 5.38 16.38 21.63
C HIS A 47 5.73 17.46 20.60
N LYS A 48 6.29 17.07 19.46
CA LYS A 48 6.72 17.97 18.38
C LYS A 48 5.84 17.79 17.13
N TYR A 49 5.59 18.89 16.44
CA TYR A 49 4.83 18.89 15.17
C TYR A 49 5.70 19.43 14.03
N ILE A 50 5.61 18.77 12.88
CA ILE A 50 6.25 19.20 11.64
C ILE A 50 5.15 19.33 10.59
N PHE A 51 4.94 20.52 10.05
CA PHE A 51 4.01 20.74 8.96
C PHE A 51 4.77 20.78 7.63
N VAL A 52 4.38 19.90 6.69
CA VAL A 52 4.93 19.84 5.33
C VAL A 52 3.93 20.45 4.38
N ILE A 53 4.33 21.53 3.71
CA ILE A 53 3.46 22.33 2.84
C ILE A 53 4.08 22.39 1.44
N GLY A 54 3.24 22.27 0.40
CA GLY A 54 3.69 22.36 -0.99
C GLY A 54 3.71 23.78 -1.52
N GLY A 55 4.72 24.08 -2.33
CA GLY A 55 4.80 25.32 -3.09
C GLY A 55 4.95 25.07 -4.58
N VAL A 56 4.51 26.02 -5.41
CA VAL A 56 4.64 26.09 -6.87
C VAL A 56 3.65 25.19 -7.63
N MET A 57 3.60 23.87 -7.35
CA MET A 57 2.76 22.94 -8.11
C MET A 57 2.36 21.72 -7.26
N SER A 58 1.25 21.09 -7.64
CA SER A 58 0.88 19.77 -7.11
C SER A 58 1.87 18.69 -7.60
N GLY A 59 1.92 17.54 -6.94
CA GLY A 59 2.85 16.47 -7.33
C GLY A 59 4.32 16.78 -7.05
N VAL A 60 4.64 17.84 -6.30
CA VAL A 60 6.03 18.25 -5.98
C VAL A 60 6.79 17.24 -5.10
N GLY A 61 6.14 16.17 -4.65
CA GLY A 61 6.74 15.11 -3.85
C GLY A 61 6.67 15.33 -2.34
N LYS A 62 5.64 16.04 -1.85
CA LYS A 62 5.38 16.19 -0.41
C LYS A 62 5.31 14.86 0.32
N GLY A 63 4.51 13.89 -0.21
CA GLY A 63 4.33 12.57 0.40
C GLY A 63 5.63 11.82 0.61
N ILE A 64 6.51 11.84 -0.39
CA ILE A 64 7.83 11.21 -0.30
C ILE A 64 8.77 11.97 0.66
N ALA A 65 8.73 13.29 0.67
CA ALA A 65 9.50 14.08 1.63
C ALA A 65 9.04 13.82 3.07
N THR A 66 7.72 13.84 3.31
CA THR A 66 7.08 13.52 4.61
C THR A 66 7.46 12.12 5.08
N SER A 67 7.32 11.11 4.22
CA SER A 67 7.70 9.72 4.49
C SER A 67 9.18 9.59 4.82
N SER A 68 10.05 10.27 4.05
CA SER A 68 11.51 10.22 4.24
C SER A 68 11.95 10.86 5.54
N ILE A 69 11.36 12.00 5.93
CA ILE A 69 11.59 12.63 7.23
C ILE A 69 11.17 11.67 8.35
N GLY A 70 10.00 11.03 8.19
CA GLY A 70 9.51 10.02 9.13
C GLY A 70 10.47 8.86 9.32
N THR A 71 10.99 8.31 8.22
CA THR A 71 12.02 7.25 8.21
C THR A 71 13.28 7.67 8.98
N LEU A 72 13.79 8.87 8.72
CA LEU A 72 15.01 9.38 9.36
C LEU A 72 14.83 9.60 10.86
N LEU A 73 13.70 10.18 11.29
CA LEU A 73 13.42 10.40 12.72
C LEU A 73 13.17 9.05 13.45
N ALA A 74 12.48 8.10 12.81
CA ALA A 74 12.32 6.74 13.34
C ALA A 74 13.66 6.00 13.46
N ALA A 75 14.59 6.22 12.53
CA ALA A 75 15.94 5.70 12.61
C ALA A 75 16.78 6.34 13.74
N LYS A 76 16.41 7.52 14.20
CA LYS A 76 16.97 8.17 15.40
C LYS A 76 16.24 7.80 16.70
N GLY A 77 15.29 6.85 16.66
CA GLY A 77 14.58 6.30 17.80
C GLY A 77 13.33 7.07 18.23
N PHE A 78 12.91 8.11 17.48
CA PHE A 78 11.66 8.82 17.76
C PHE A 78 10.45 7.99 17.32
N LYS A 79 9.40 7.99 18.14
CA LYS A 79 8.08 7.48 17.74
C LYS A 79 7.41 8.52 16.86
N VAL A 80 7.34 8.24 15.57
CA VAL A 80 6.81 9.16 14.57
C VAL A 80 5.42 8.70 14.14
N ASN A 81 4.45 9.61 14.01
CA ASN A 81 3.27 9.38 13.18
C ASN A 81 3.24 10.35 12.00
N LEU A 82 2.73 9.88 10.87
CA LEU A 82 2.52 10.67 9.67
C LEU A 82 1.03 10.90 9.51
N VAL A 83 0.63 12.15 9.32
CA VAL A 83 -0.76 12.55 9.16
C VAL A 83 -0.95 13.15 7.77
N LYS A 84 -1.87 12.59 6.99
CA LYS A 84 -2.28 13.13 5.70
C LYS A 84 -3.48 14.04 5.88
N VAL A 85 -3.40 15.23 5.32
CA VAL A 85 -4.51 16.17 5.23
C VAL A 85 -4.86 16.39 3.76
N ASP A 86 -6.06 15.95 3.37
CA ASP A 86 -6.59 16.19 2.03
C ASP A 86 -7.72 17.22 2.07
N PRO A 87 -7.53 18.37 1.40
CA PRO A 87 -8.45 19.51 1.54
C PRO A 87 -9.71 19.43 0.69
N TYR A 88 -10.10 18.24 0.20
CA TYR A 88 -11.34 18.03 -0.52
C TYR A 88 -12.54 17.72 0.40
N LEU A 89 -13.77 17.88 -0.13
CA LEU A 89 -15.01 17.68 0.63
C LEU A 89 -15.49 16.22 0.72
N ASN A 90 -14.83 15.29 0.05
CA ASN A 90 -15.11 13.87 0.23
C ASN A 90 -14.80 13.47 1.68
N VAL A 91 -15.69 12.68 2.29
CA VAL A 91 -15.48 12.20 3.66
C VAL A 91 -14.31 11.21 3.71
N ASP A 92 -14.20 10.36 2.69
CA ASP A 92 -13.10 9.41 2.48
C ASP A 92 -12.86 9.23 0.97
N ALA A 93 -11.90 8.37 0.61
CA ALA A 93 -11.57 8.09 -0.79
C ALA A 93 -12.47 7.03 -1.45
N GLY A 94 -13.41 6.42 -0.72
CA GLY A 94 -14.19 5.26 -1.19
C GLY A 94 -15.10 5.53 -2.38
N THR A 95 -15.50 6.78 -2.61
CA THR A 95 -16.33 7.20 -3.75
C THR A 95 -15.53 7.84 -4.88
N MET A 96 -14.21 7.94 -4.75
CA MET A 96 -13.34 8.54 -5.76
C MET A 96 -13.05 7.59 -6.91
N ASN A 97 -12.93 8.15 -8.11
CA ASN A 97 -12.51 7.40 -9.28
C ASN A 97 -10.96 7.28 -9.29
N PRO A 98 -10.40 6.05 -9.31
CA PRO A 98 -8.95 5.86 -9.37
C PRO A 98 -8.26 6.51 -10.57
N THR A 99 -9.00 6.79 -11.65
CA THR A 99 -8.45 7.49 -12.83
C THR A 99 -8.28 8.99 -12.64
N GLU A 100 -8.87 9.57 -11.59
CA GLU A 100 -8.76 11.00 -11.26
C GLU A 100 -7.81 11.28 -10.10
N HIS A 101 -7.77 10.37 -9.11
CA HIS A 101 -7.03 10.56 -7.86
C HIS A 101 -5.96 9.50 -7.57
N GLY A 102 -5.79 8.51 -8.47
CA GLY A 102 -4.92 7.37 -8.22
C GLY A 102 -5.57 6.27 -7.36
N GLU A 103 -4.74 5.39 -6.82
CA GLU A 103 -5.19 4.23 -6.05
C GLU A 103 -5.88 4.61 -4.75
N VAL A 104 -6.99 3.94 -4.44
CA VAL A 104 -7.61 4.01 -3.10
C VAL A 104 -6.93 2.99 -2.20
N PHE A 105 -6.22 3.47 -1.19
CA PHE A 105 -5.52 2.64 -0.22
C PHE A 105 -6.39 2.36 1.00
N VAL A 106 -6.46 1.09 1.44
CA VAL A 106 -7.33 0.69 2.56
C VAL A 106 -6.50 0.38 3.79
N LEU A 107 -6.83 1.02 4.91
CA LEU A 107 -6.20 0.77 6.21
C LEU A 107 -6.74 -0.51 6.87
N ASN A 108 -6.08 -1.00 7.91
CA ASN A 108 -6.54 -2.15 8.70
C ASN A 108 -7.97 -1.97 9.27
N SER A 109 -8.34 -0.74 9.58
CA SER A 109 -9.68 -0.37 10.06
C SER A 109 -10.79 -0.47 9.02
N GLY A 110 -10.43 -0.58 7.74
CA GLY A 110 -11.36 -0.48 6.62
C GLY A 110 -11.55 0.93 6.07
N MET A 111 -10.85 1.93 6.62
CA MET A 111 -10.90 3.28 6.08
C MET A 111 -10.25 3.32 4.70
N GLU A 112 -10.98 3.87 3.73
CA GLU A 112 -10.52 4.11 2.36
C GLU A 112 -9.84 5.49 2.31
N THR A 113 -8.58 5.51 1.91
CA THR A 113 -7.70 6.70 1.97
C THR A 113 -6.99 6.95 0.65
N ASP A 114 -6.34 8.10 0.55
CA ASP A 114 -5.43 8.42 -0.54
C ASP A 114 -4.20 7.47 -0.55
N GLN A 115 -3.60 7.31 -1.73
CA GLN A 115 -2.41 6.47 -1.97
C GLN A 115 -1.18 6.86 -1.12
N ASP A 116 -1.08 8.11 -0.67
CA ASP A 116 0.01 8.59 0.18
C ASP A 116 0.08 7.85 1.51
N MET A 117 -1.08 7.41 2.06
CA MET A 117 -1.12 6.59 3.27
C MET A 117 -0.37 5.26 3.08
N GLY A 118 -0.44 4.68 1.88
CA GLY A 118 0.36 3.51 1.51
C GLY A 118 1.86 3.81 1.52
N ASN A 119 2.28 4.94 0.99
CA ASN A 119 3.67 5.38 1.05
C ASN A 119 4.15 5.57 2.49
N TYR A 120 3.31 6.17 3.34
CA TYR A 120 3.65 6.35 4.76
C TYR A 120 3.87 5.01 5.47
N GLU A 121 2.98 4.03 5.28
CA GLU A 121 3.15 2.69 5.85
C GLU A 121 4.41 1.99 5.34
N ARG A 122 4.72 2.12 4.05
CA ARG A 122 5.92 1.54 3.42
C ARG A 122 7.19 2.12 4.01
N PHE A 123 7.25 3.45 4.17
CA PHE A 123 8.44 4.15 4.66
C PHE A 123 8.64 3.99 6.18
N LEU A 124 7.58 3.98 6.97
CA LEU A 124 7.64 3.73 8.41
C LEU A 124 7.71 2.24 8.79
N ASN A 125 7.49 1.35 7.82
CA ASN A 125 7.39 -0.10 8.02
C ASN A 125 6.39 -0.49 9.14
N ARG A 126 5.26 0.22 9.23
CA ARG A 126 4.19 -0.04 10.20
C ARG A 126 2.82 0.34 9.66
N ASP A 127 1.75 -0.19 10.29
CA ASP A 127 0.38 0.20 9.97
C ASP A 127 0.05 1.58 10.53
N LEU A 128 -0.79 2.33 9.81
CA LEU A 128 -1.35 3.61 10.24
C LEU A 128 -2.78 3.43 10.75
N THR A 129 -3.27 4.45 11.47
CA THR A 129 -4.59 4.48 12.07
C THR A 129 -5.54 5.41 11.30
N PRO A 130 -6.87 5.29 11.47
CA PRO A 130 -7.81 6.25 10.87
C PRO A 130 -7.59 7.69 11.31
N ASP A 131 -7.01 7.89 12.50
CA ASP A 131 -6.73 9.22 13.05
C ASP A 131 -5.57 9.92 12.33
N ASP A 132 -4.84 9.20 11.48
CA ASP A 132 -3.73 9.70 10.68
C ASP A 132 -4.18 10.23 9.30
N TYR A 133 -5.50 10.20 9.01
CA TYR A 133 -6.09 10.68 7.76
C TYR A 133 -7.21 11.68 8.04
N ILE A 134 -7.11 12.88 7.46
CA ILE A 134 -8.04 13.98 7.71
C ILE A 134 -8.44 14.61 6.38
N THR A 135 -9.76 14.71 6.12
CA THR A 135 -10.30 15.47 4.98
C THR A 135 -11.11 16.68 5.44
N SER A 136 -11.25 17.68 4.58
CA SER A 136 -12.20 18.78 4.84
C SER A 136 -13.62 18.26 5.09
N GLY A 137 -14.04 17.24 4.32
CA GLY A 137 -15.35 16.61 4.48
C GLY A 137 -15.57 16.04 5.88
N MET A 138 -14.58 15.34 6.44
CA MET A 138 -14.65 14.84 7.83
C MET A 138 -14.78 15.96 8.84
N VAL A 139 -14.01 17.04 8.66
CA VAL A 139 -14.00 18.17 9.59
C VAL A 139 -15.34 18.89 9.56
N TYR A 140 -15.83 19.27 8.37
CA TYR A 140 -17.09 19.99 8.21
C TYR A 140 -18.29 19.15 8.67
N LYS A 141 -18.33 17.87 8.28
CA LYS A 141 -19.38 16.95 8.73
C LYS A 141 -19.45 16.90 10.26
N HIS A 142 -18.31 16.72 10.94
CA HIS A 142 -18.28 16.70 12.40
C HIS A 142 -18.76 17.99 13.04
N VAL A 143 -18.32 19.15 12.53
CA VAL A 143 -18.72 20.47 13.07
C VAL A 143 -20.21 20.72 12.86
N ILE A 144 -20.75 20.37 11.67
CA ILE A 144 -22.17 20.51 11.36
C ILE A 144 -23.02 19.55 12.23
N GLU A 145 -22.64 18.28 12.34
CA GLU A 145 -23.35 17.31 13.19
C GLU A 145 -23.37 17.75 14.66
N LYS A 146 -22.26 18.25 15.17
CA LYS A 146 -22.15 18.78 16.54
C LYS A 146 -23.01 20.03 16.73
N GLU A 147 -23.08 20.93 15.74
CA GLU A 147 -23.99 22.08 15.75
C GLU A 147 -25.44 21.63 15.81
N ARG A 148 -25.85 20.73 14.91
CA ARG A 148 -27.21 20.18 14.88
C ARG A 148 -27.61 19.46 16.18
N ALA A 149 -26.67 18.91 16.89
CA ALA A 149 -26.84 18.29 18.22
C ALA A 149 -26.76 19.29 19.38
N LEU A 150 -26.78 20.62 19.13
CA LEU A 150 -26.61 21.69 20.11
C LEU A 150 -25.30 21.62 20.90
N GLY A 151 -24.28 20.95 20.37
CA GLY A 151 -22.98 20.75 21.02
C GLY A 151 -22.17 22.03 21.22
N TYR A 152 -22.62 23.17 20.65
CA TYR A 152 -22.05 24.51 20.86
C TYR A 152 -22.94 25.41 21.72
N GLY A 153 -24.04 24.87 22.32
CA GLY A 153 -24.90 25.61 23.24
C GLY A 153 -25.62 26.78 22.62
N GLY A 154 -26.03 26.69 21.34
CA GLY A 154 -26.77 27.73 20.61
C GLY A 154 -25.93 28.92 20.14
N LYS A 155 -24.59 28.83 20.21
CA LYS A 155 -23.69 29.87 19.68
C LYS A 155 -23.68 29.85 18.15
N CYS A 156 -23.37 31.00 17.53
CA CYS A 156 -23.04 31.08 16.13
C CYS A 156 -21.76 30.27 15.85
N VAL A 157 -21.84 29.36 14.88
CA VAL A 157 -20.70 28.47 14.51
C VAL A 157 -20.08 28.97 13.22
N GLU A 158 -18.79 29.31 13.29
CA GLU A 158 -18.02 29.97 12.23
C GLU A 158 -16.80 29.15 11.85
N ALA A 159 -16.19 29.46 10.71
CA ALA A 159 -14.96 28.80 10.28
C ALA A 159 -13.84 28.98 11.31
N VAL A 160 -13.68 30.20 11.83
CA VAL A 160 -12.81 30.50 12.95
C VAL A 160 -13.69 31.01 14.10
N PRO A 161 -13.68 30.35 15.29
CA PRO A 161 -12.72 29.33 15.71
C PRO A 161 -13.13 27.87 15.44
N HIS A 162 -14.36 27.54 15.12
CA HIS A 162 -14.92 26.19 15.29
C HIS A 162 -14.30 25.14 14.35
N ILE A 163 -14.16 25.42 13.05
CA ILE A 163 -13.51 24.49 12.08
C ILE A 163 -12.02 24.42 12.37
N ARG A 164 -11.36 25.57 12.58
CA ARG A 164 -9.95 25.61 12.96
C ARG A 164 -9.66 24.76 14.20
N ASP A 165 -10.44 24.92 15.27
CA ASP A 165 -10.23 24.22 16.53
C ASP A 165 -10.53 22.71 16.41
N GLU A 166 -11.46 22.30 15.56
CA GLU A 166 -11.68 20.88 15.23
C GLU A 166 -10.46 20.28 14.51
N ILE A 167 -9.85 21.02 13.57
CA ILE A 167 -8.63 20.58 12.89
C ILE A 167 -7.51 20.40 13.91
N VAL A 168 -7.27 21.39 14.79
CA VAL A 168 -6.25 21.30 15.86
C VAL A 168 -6.51 20.09 16.75
N ARG A 169 -7.77 19.91 17.19
CA ARG A 169 -8.17 18.76 18.01
C ARG A 169 -7.82 17.41 17.33
N ARG A 170 -7.99 17.32 16.01
CA ARG A 170 -7.64 16.09 15.26
C ARG A 170 -6.14 15.87 15.22
N PHE A 171 -5.33 16.91 15.04
CA PHE A 171 -3.87 16.78 15.11
C PHE A 171 -3.40 16.29 16.47
N GLU A 172 -3.90 16.89 17.54
CA GLU A 172 -3.58 16.51 18.91
C GLU A 172 -4.09 15.10 19.26
N HIS A 173 -5.27 14.73 18.73
CA HIS A 173 -5.85 13.40 18.94
C HIS A 173 -5.01 12.30 18.27
N SER A 174 -4.62 12.48 17.00
CA SER A 174 -3.73 11.56 16.30
C SER A 174 -2.41 11.36 17.05
N ALA A 175 -1.77 12.45 17.50
CA ALA A 175 -0.57 12.39 18.31
C ALA A 175 -0.74 11.54 19.59
N LYS A 176 -1.85 11.76 20.29
CA LYS A 176 -2.18 11.08 21.55
C LYS A 176 -2.47 9.58 21.34
N VAL A 177 -3.27 9.22 20.35
CA VAL A 177 -3.64 7.82 20.03
C VAL A 177 -2.39 7.04 19.65
N ASN A 178 -1.53 7.60 18.82
CA ASN A 178 -0.28 6.98 18.39
C ASN A 178 0.83 7.00 19.46
N LYS A 179 0.65 7.76 20.54
CA LYS A 179 1.69 7.98 21.59
C LYS A 179 3.03 8.38 20.95
N SER A 180 2.95 9.23 19.95
CA SER A 180 4.10 9.67 19.16
C SER A 180 4.88 10.76 19.87
N ASP A 181 6.18 10.83 19.62
CA ASP A 181 7.05 11.93 20.04
C ASP A 181 6.99 13.08 19.05
N VAL A 182 6.80 12.74 17.77
CA VAL A 182 6.76 13.67 16.64
C VAL A 182 5.61 13.30 15.72
N SER A 183 4.75 14.26 15.39
CA SER A 183 3.75 14.16 14.32
C SER A 183 4.21 14.97 13.10
N ILE A 184 4.28 14.34 11.94
CA ILE A 184 4.56 15.01 10.68
C ILE A 184 3.25 15.09 9.90
N ILE A 185 2.79 16.30 9.67
CA ILE A 185 1.48 16.58 9.07
C ILE A 185 1.71 17.13 7.67
N GLU A 186 1.32 16.37 6.65
CA GLU A 186 1.35 16.81 5.27
C GLU A 186 0.04 17.51 4.93
N ILE A 187 0.11 18.78 4.54
CA ILE A 187 -1.05 19.52 4.05
C ILE A 187 -1.12 19.39 2.52
N GLY A 188 -2.22 18.79 2.04
CA GLY A 188 -2.51 18.62 0.62
C GLY A 188 -2.71 19.95 -0.11
N GLY A 189 -2.58 19.93 -1.44
CA GLY A 189 -2.59 21.10 -2.28
C GLY A 189 -1.29 21.90 -2.23
N THR A 190 -1.32 23.13 -2.72
CA THR A 190 -0.22 24.07 -2.73
C THR A 190 -0.56 25.32 -1.91
N VAL A 191 0.46 26.03 -1.46
CA VAL A 191 0.24 27.32 -0.80
C VAL A 191 -0.48 28.26 -1.76
N GLY A 192 -1.58 28.86 -1.29
CA GLY A 192 -2.45 29.72 -2.11
C GLY A 192 -3.76 29.06 -2.56
N ASP A 193 -3.90 27.75 -2.42
CA ASP A 193 -5.17 27.07 -2.69
C ASP A 193 -6.20 27.41 -1.61
N TYR A 194 -7.40 27.81 -2.01
CA TYR A 194 -8.49 28.12 -1.06
C TYR A 194 -8.86 26.96 -0.15
N GLN A 195 -8.69 25.75 -0.64
CA GLN A 195 -9.14 24.53 0.04
C GLN A 195 -8.33 24.20 1.28
N ASN A 196 -7.01 24.53 1.29
CA ASN A 196 -6.11 24.19 2.40
C ASN A 196 -5.90 25.30 3.43
N ILE A 197 -6.48 26.49 3.21
CA ILE A 197 -6.21 27.66 4.05
C ILE A 197 -6.60 27.45 5.53
N MET A 198 -7.67 26.69 5.81
CA MET A 198 -8.09 26.40 7.18
C MET A 198 -7.11 25.47 7.91
N PHE A 199 -6.44 24.58 7.19
CA PHE A 199 -5.41 23.71 7.77
C PHE A 199 -4.13 24.51 8.06
N ILE A 200 -3.76 25.45 7.19
CA ILE A 200 -2.65 26.38 7.41
C ILE A 200 -2.95 27.29 8.64
N GLU A 201 -4.19 27.79 8.75
CA GLU A 201 -4.65 28.58 9.90
C GLU A 201 -4.61 27.78 11.21
N ALA A 202 -5.00 26.50 11.18
CA ALA A 202 -4.90 25.59 12.32
C ALA A 202 -3.43 25.36 12.74
N ALA A 203 -2.54 25.14 11.78
CA ALA A 203 -1.11 24.99 12.02
C ALA A 203 -0.50 26.28 12.62
N ARG A 204 -0.90 27.47 12.10
CA ARG A 204 -0.50 28.77 12.63
C ARG A 204 -0.97 28.96 14.08
N ALA A 205 -2.24 28.64 14.36
CA ALA A 205 -2.81 28.74 15.71
C ALA A 205 -2.08 27.82 16.70
N LEU A 206 -1.69 26.64 16.27
CA LEU A 206 -0.92 25.69 17.07
C LEU A 206 0.50 26.22 17.35
N LYS A 207 1.17 26.81 16.33
CA LYS A 207 2.51 27.45 16.50
C LYS A 207 2.48 28.59 17.51
N ILE A 208 1.42 29.38 17.56
CA ILE A 208 1.29 30.47 18.56
C ILE A 208 1.21 29.89 19.97
N ARG A 209 0.54 28.75 20.17
CA ARG A 209 0.43 28.09 21.48
C ARG A 209 1.73 27.38 21.90
N HIS A 210 2.46 26.82 20.93
CA HIS A 210 3.64 25.99 21.12
C HIS A 210 4.80 26.42 20.21
N PRO A 211 5.38 27.62 20.42
CA PRO A 211 6.32 28.24 19.47
C PRO A 211 7.61 27.42 19.24
N GLU A 212 8.06 26.64 20.23
CA GLU A 212 9.31 25.86 20.16
C GLU A 212 9.08 24.40 19.71
N ASP A 213 7.81 23.97 19.60
CA ASP A 213 7.48 22.57 19.32
C ASP A 213 7.05 22.34 17.86
N ILE A 214 7.06 23.39 17.02
CA ILE A 214 6.52 23.32 15.67
C ILE A 214 7.53 23.82 14.66
N ALA A 215 7.73 23.03 13.58
CA ALA A 215 8.51 23.38 12.43
C ALA A 215 7.66 23.37 11.15
N PHE A 216 7.91 24.33 10.25
CA PHE A 216 7.30 24.40 8.92
C PHE A 216 8.32 24.10 7.82
N ILE A 217 8.03 23.10 7.01
CA ILE A 217 8.86 22.67 5.89
C ILE A 217 8.13 22.95 4.59
N MET A 218 8.74 23.77 3.73
CA MET A 218 8.23 24.02 2.37
C MET A 218 8.89 23.06 1.39
N VAL A 219 8.10 22.22 0.71
CA VAL A 219 8.56 21.41 -0.43
C VAL A 219 8.20 22.17 -1.70
N SER A 220 9.19 22.55 -2.49
CA SER A 220 9.01 23.42 -3.65
C SER A 220 9.81 22.95 -4.85
N TYR A 221 9.37 23.27 -6.06
CA TYR A 221 10.05 22.92 -7.30
C TYR A 221 10.79 24.11 -7.91
N LEU A 222 11.99 23.85 -8.39
CA LEU A 222 12.83 24.81 -9.12
C LEU A 222 12.85 24.41 -10.61
N PRO A 223 12.01 25.03 -11.45
CA PRO A 223 11.98 24.70 -12.88
C PRO A 223 13.26 25.12 -13.59
N THR A 224 13.69 24.29 -14.54
CA THR A 224 14.77 24.60 -15.49
C THR A 224 14.16 24.76 -16.88
N PRO A 225 13.81 25.99 -17.31
CA PRO A 225 13.26 26.19 -18.65
C PRO A 225 14.26 25.73 -19.72
N GLY A 226 13.83 24.86 -20.63
CA GLY A 226 14.68 24.18 -21.62
C GLY A 226 15.50 25.12 -22.52
N THR A 227 15.00 26.35 -22.80
CA THR A 227 15.68 27.36 -23.61
C THR A 227 16.83 28.06 -22.87
N LEU A 228 16.86 28.06 -21.55
CA LEU A 228 17.83 28.82 -20.75
C LEU A 228 18.82 27.94 -19.99
N GLY A 229 18.52 26.65 -19.78
CA GLY A 229 19.39 25.72 -19.04
C GLY A 229 19.69 26.13 -17.58
N GLU A 230 19.04 27.20 -17.07
CA GLU A 230 19.27 27.74 -15.73
C GLU A 230 18.08 27.45 -14.83
N MET A 231 18.33 26.80 -13.70
CA MET A 231 17.36 26.56 -12.65
C MET A 231 16.86 27.87 -12.02
N LYS A 232 15.55 28.07 -11.96
CA LYS A 232 14.90 29.30 -11.47
C LYS A 232 14.44 29.15 -10.01
N THR A 233 14.94 30.01 -9.13
CA THR A 233 14.62 30.02 -7.69
C THR A 233 13.40 30.90 -7.34
N ARG A 234 12.97 31.79 -8.23
CA ARG A 234 11.90 32.75 -7.96
C ARG A 234 10.56 32.12 -7.60
N PRO A 235 10.09 31.05 -8.27
CA PRO A 235 8.84 30.38 -7.88
C PRO A 235 8.83 29.93 -6.42
N THR A 236 9.92 29.32 -5.96
CA THR A 236 10.09 28.89 -4.55
C THR A 236 10.05 30.10 -3.59
N GLN A 237 10.75 31.19 -3.93
CA GLN A 237 10.72 32.40 -3.12
C GLN A 237 9.30 32.97 -2.98
N ASN A 238 8.55 33.02 -4.09
CA ASN A 238 7.16 33.48 -4.09
C ASN A 238 6.26 32.57 -3.21
N ALA A 239 6.42 31.25 -3.28
CA ALA A 239 5.66 30.32 -2.46
C ALA A 239 5.93 30.54 -0.95
N VAL A 240 7.18 30.75 -0.55
CA VAL A 240 7.55 31.05 0.84
C VAL A 240 6.97 32.41 1.28
N HIS A 241 7.03 33.44 0.43
CA HIS A 241 6.42 34.74 0.73
C HIS A 241 4.89 34.66 0.86
N GLN A 242 4.25 33.86 0.03
CA GLN A 242 2.80 33.62 0.11
C GLN A 242 2.43 32.94 1.42
N LEU A 243 3.18 31.91 1.86
CA LEU A 243 2.97 31.28 3.17
C LEU A 243 3.16 32.28 4.31
N ALA A 244 4.18 33.16 4.20
CA ALA A 244 4.43 34.22 5.18
C ALA A 244 3.26 35.22 5.26
N SER A 245 2.55 35.49 4.15
CA SER A 245 1.37 36.37 4.16
C SER A 245 0.19 35.78 4.97
N TYR A 246 0.16 34.46 5.22
CA TYR A 246 -0.77 33.80 6.13
C TYR A 246 -0.26 33.80 7.59
N GLY A 247 0.86 34.46 7.88
CA GLY A 247 1.46 34.51 9.22
C GLY A 247 2.22 33.23 9.62
N VAL A 248 2.69 32.46 8.63
CA VAL A 248 3.48 31.24 8.83
C VAL A 248 4.88 31.43 8.25
N THR A 249 5.90 31.33 9.11
CA THR A 249 7.31 31.41 8.70
C THR A 249 7.85 30.03 8.36
N THR A 250 8.44 29.88 7.19
CA THR A 250 9.11 28.65 6.76
C THR A 250 10.43 28.48 7.51
N ASP A 251 10.63 27.31 8.12
CA ASP A 251 11.87 26.98 8.84
C ASP A 251 12.89 26.28 7.93
N ILE A 252 12.42 25.42 7.02
CA ILE A 252 13.24 24.60 6.11
C ILE A 252 12.60 24.60 4.72
N VAL A 253 13.43 24.68 3.68
CA VAL A 253 13.02 24.52 2.28
C VAL A 253 13.64 23.24 1.73
N ILE A 254 12.78 22.30 1.27
CA ILE A 254 13.19 21.14 0.44
C ILE A 254 12.98 21.54 -1.01
N ALA A 255 14.08 21.76 -1.69
CA ALA A 255 14.12 22.30 -3.05
C ALA A 255 14.27 21.16 -4.07
N ARG A 256 13.14 20.79 -4.71
CA ARG A 256 13.07 19.80 -5.79
C ARG A 256 13.57 20.40 -7.10
N ALA A 257 14.40 19.66 -7.81
CA ALA A 257 14.91 20.05 -9.13
C ALA A 257 15.38 18.83 -9.92
N GLU A 258 15.59 18.97 -11.22
CA GLU A 258 16.14 17.90 -12.09
C GLU A 258 17.54 17.47 -11.65
N VAL A 259 18.35 18.43 -11.19
CA VAL A 259 19.75 18.22 -10.77
C VAL A 259 19.99 18.77 -9.37
N PRO A 260 21.06 18.33 -8.66
CA PRO A 260 21.40 18.87 -7.34
C PRO A 260 21.62 20.37 -7.34
N LEU A 261 21.22 21.04 -6.23
CA LEU A 261 21.48 22.47 -6.01
C LEU A 261 22.96 22.70 -5.67
N ASP A 262 23.55 23.71 -6.28
CA ASP A 262 24.84 24.27 -5.86
C ASP A 262 24.68 25.23 -4.67
N ASP A 263 25.79 25.56 -4.02
CA ASP A 263 25.82 26.44 -2.84
C ASP A 263 25.32 27.85 -3.16
N ARG A 264 25.61 28.38 -4.36
CA ARG A 264 25.14 29.69 -4.79
C ARG A 264 23.61 29.75 -4.86
N ARG A 265 22.95 28.69 -5.33
CA ARG A 265 21.48 28.62 -5.38
C ARG A 265 20.88 28.41 -3.99
N LYS A 266 21.53 27.60 -3.13
CA LYS A 266 21.14 27.47 -1.72
C LYS A 266 21.18 28.83 -1.00
N GLU A 267 22.28 29.58 -1.13
CA GLU A 267 22.41 30.93 -0.57
C GLU A 267 21.36 31.91 -1.11
N LYS A 268 21.10 31.90 -2.41
CA LYS A 268 20.09 32.77 -3.03
C LYS A 268 18.68 32.50 -2.49
N ILE A 269 18.32 31.22 -2.30
CA ILE A 269 17.04 30.85 -1.68
C ILE A 269 17.03 31.25 -0.21
N ALA A 270 18.08 30.93 0.52
CA ALA A 270 18.22 31.21 1.95
C ALA A 270 18.05 32.70 2.26
N THR A 271 18.77 33.55 1.52
CA THR A 271 18.69 35.03 1.64
C THR A 271 17.27 35.52 1.34
N ALA A 272 16.66 35.07 0.24
CA ALA A 272 15.33 35.53 -0.16
C ALA A 272 14.21 35.04 0.79
N CYS A 273 14.39 33.87 1.40
CA CYS A 273 13.42 33.28 2.33
C CYS A 273 13.72 33.59 3.80
N ASN A 274 14.79 34.34 4.09
CA ASN A 274 15.24 34.70 5.45
C ASN A 274 15.48 33.47 6.35
N ILE A 275 16.16 32.43 5.79
CA ILE A 275 16.58 31.23 6.51
C ILE A 275 18.08 31.00 6.34
N LEU A 276 18.67 30.11 7.14
CA LEU A 276 20.08 29.74 6.98
C LEU A 276 20.27 28.83 5.74
N ALA A 277 21.37 28.98 5.01
CA ALA A 277 21.67 28.14 3.82
C ALA A 277 21.63 26.64 4.11
N LYS A 278 22.09 26.20 5.31
CA LYS A 278 22.00 24.81 5.75
C LYS A 278 20.56 24.26 5.86
N ARG A 279 19.55 25.14 5.90
CA ARG A 279 18.12 24.79 5.94
C ARG A 279 17.48 24.71 4.56
N VAL A 280 18.28 24.92 3.48
CA VAL A 280 17.88 24.67 2.09
C VAL A 280 18.42 23.31 1.68
N ILE A 281 17.55 22.31 1.62
CA ILE A 281 17.87 20.91 1.34
C ILE A 281 17.70 20.67 -0.16
N SER A 282 18.71 20.10 -0.79
CA SER A 282 18.65 19.70 -2.20
C SER A 282 17.93 18.37 -2.37
N ALA A 283 16.91 18.34 -3.22
CA ALA A 283 16.14 17.15 -3.53
C ALA A 283 16.07 16.91 -5.05
N PRO A 284 17.18 16.45 -5.68
CA PRO A 284 17.22 16.19 -7.11
C PRO A 284 16.31 15.03 -7.51
N ASP A 285 15.95 14.97 -8.79
CA ASP A 285 15.25 13.82 -9.35
C ASP A 285 16.12 12.57 -9.28
N ILE A 286 15.51 11.46 -8.90
CA ILE A 286 16.20 10.19 -8.65
C ILE A 286 15.40 9.02 -9.23
N GLN A 287 16.09 7.93 -9.55
CA GLN A 287 15.47 6.74 -10.14
C GLN A 287 14.59 5.96 -9.15
N SER A 288 14.88 6.04 -7.87
CA SER A 288 14.14 5.32 -6.83
C SER A 288 13.80 6.24 -5.67
N ILE A 289 12.50 6.33 -5.33
CA ILE A 289 12.03 7.11 -4.18
C ILE A 289 12.62 6.62 -2.85
N TYR A 290 13.08 5.37 -2.79
CA TYR A 290 13.71 4.79 -1.60
C TYR A 290 15.13 5.29 -1.34
N ASP A 291 15.73 6.01 -2.29
CA ASP A 291 16.99 6.74 -2.08
C ASP A 291 16.79 8.09 -1.37
N VAL A 292 15.56 8.65 -1.37
CA VAL A 292 15.30 9.98 -0.77
C VAL A 292 15.72 10.06 0.70
N PRO A 293 15.39 9.07 1.57
CA PRO A 293 15.86 9.09 2.96
C PRO A 293 17.39 9.07 3.07
N VAL A 294 18.08 8.37 2.14
CA VAL A 294 19.54 8.28 2.12
C VAL A 294 20.17 9.62 1.73
N ASN A 295 19.57 10.31 0.73
CA ASN A 295 20.02 11.63 0.31
C ASN A 295 19.77 12.69 1.42
N PHE A 296 18.63 12.66 2.05
CA PHE A 296 18.29 13.57 3.15
C PHE A 296 19.16 13.33 4.40
N GLU A 297 19.57 12.08 4.65
CA GLU A 297 20.52 11.77 5.73
C GLU A 297 21.91 12.34 5.43
N HIS A 298 22.36 12.26 4.16
CA HIS A 298 23.60 12.89 3.72
C HIS A 298 23.60 14.42 3.97
N ASP A 299 22.48 15.08 3.67
CA ASP A 299 22.28 16.52 3.93
C ASP A 299 21.96 16.83 5.41
N ARG A 300 21.98 15.82 6.29
CA ARG A 300 21.73 15.93 7.74
C ARG A 300 20.38 16.56 8.09
N LEU A 301 19.35 16.28 7.26
CA LEU A 301 18.02 16.89 7.44
C LEU A 301 17.41 16.59 8.82
N ALA A 302 17.57 15.37 9.33
CA ALA A 302 17.03 15.03 10.66
C ALA A 302 17.64 15.86 11.79
N GLU A 303 18.96 16.11 11.75
CA GLU A 303 19.65 16.97 12.73
C GLU A 303 19.18 18.41 12.64
N ILE A 304 19.01 18.93 11.43
CA ILE A 304 18.50 20.29 11.16
C ILE A 304 17.08 20.44 11.70
N ILE A 305 16.20 19.45 11.48
CA ILE A 305 14.84 19.45 12.02
C ILE A 305 14.85 19.45 13.56
N LEU A 306 15.66 18.58 14.17
CA LEU A 306 15.75 18.48 15.63
C LEU A 306 16.35 19.75 16.26
N GLU A 307 17.25 20.44 15.55
CA GLU A 307 17.77 21.77 15.94
C GLU A 307 16.64 22.82 15.91
N VAL A 308 15.85 22.87 14.83
CA VAL A 308 14.70 23.78 14.70
C VAL A 308 13.65 23.55 15.79
N LEU A 309 13.43 22.30 16.16
CA LEU A 309 12.48 21.89 17.21
C LEU A 309 13.07 21.98 18.62
N HIS A 310 14.27 22.52 18.78
CA HIS A 310 14.95 22.68 20.07
C HIS A 310 15.04 21.39 20.89
N VAL A 311 15.22 20.23 20.23
CA VAL A 311 15.37 18.95 20.94
C VAL A 311 16.75 18.85 21.55
N ASN A 312 16.81 18.52 22.84
CA ASN A 312 18.04 18.41 23.60
C ASN A 312 18.96 17.29 23.03
N LYS A 313 20.27 17.57 22.96
CA LYS A 313 21.28 16.62 22.43
C LYS A 313 21.35 15.31 23.23
N ASP A 314 21.18 15.37 24.56
CA ASP A 314 21.18 14.16 25.39
C ASP A 314 19.97 13.27 25.11
N THR A 315 18.80 13.88 24.88
CA THR A 315 17.59 13.19 24.43
C THR A 315 17.82 12.51 23.08
N ILE A 316 18.37 13.22 22.12
CA ILE A 316 18.70 12.66 20.79
C ILE A 316 19.65 11.46 20.93
N LYS A 317 20.69 11.59 21.76
CA LYS A 317 21.67 10.52 22.01
C LYS A 317 21.01 9.29 22.65
N ALA A 318 20.16 9.51 23.66
CA ALA A 318 19.46 8.43 24.35
C ALA A 318 18.50 7.66 23.43
N LEU A 319 17.74 8.36 22.58
CA LEU A 319 16.83 7.74 21.62
C LEU A 319 17.58 7.03 20.51
N SER A 320 18.62 7.63 19.96
CA SER A 320 19.41 7.06 18.86
C SER A 320 20.15 5.77 19.25
N ALA A 321 20.29 5.49 20.54
CA ALA A 321 20.78 4.20 21.02
C ALA A 321 19.79 3.04 20.77
N HIS A 322 18.51 3.36 20.52
CA HIS A 322 17.43 2.40 20.33
C HIS A 322 16.56 2.76 19.10
N PRO A 323 17.10 2.63 17.89
CA PRO A 323 16.38 3.00 16.68
C PRO A 323 15.12 2.14 16.49
N ILE A 324 14.02 2.78 16.09
CA ILE A 324 12.75 2.09 15.77
C ILE A 324 12.82 1.46 14.37
N LEU A 325 13.56 2.11 13.45
CA LEU A 325 13.80 1.63 12.10
C LEU A 325 15.30 1.54 11.84
N SER A 326 15.75 0.46 11.21
CA SER A 326 17.17 0.29 10.87
C SER A 326 17.53 1.04 9.58
N LEU A 327 18.21 2.17 9.70
CA LEU A 327 18.71 2.91 8.53
C LEU A 327 19.76 2.09 7.74
N ALA A 328 20.48 1.19 8.40
CA ALA A 328 21.44 0.31 7.74
C ALA A 328 20.73 -0.70 6.81
N GLU A 329 19.63 -1.31 7.27
CA GLU A 329 18.79 -2.19 6.44
C GLU A 329 18.14 -1.41 5.31
N TRP A 330 17.64 -0.20 5.57
CA TRP A 330 17.11 0.69 4.53
C TRP A 330 18.14 0.98 3.44
N LYS A 331 19.36 1.41 3.83
CA LYS A 331 20.47 1.65 2.89
C LYS A 331 20.86 0.39 2.11
N LYS A 332 20.82 -0.78 2.75
CA LYS A 332 21.06 -2.07 2.08
C LYS A 332 19.99 -2.36 1.04
N MET A 333 18.72 -2.17 1.37
CA MET A 333 17.60 -2.34 0.45
C MET A 333 17.69 -1.36 -0.73
N ALA A 334 17.89 -0.06 -0.46
CA ALA A 334 18.01 0.97 -1.50
C ALA A 334 19.17 0.70 -2.48
N ARG A 335 20.34 0.23 -1.97
CA ARG A 335 21.46 -0.23 -2.82
C ARG A 335 21.09 -1.47 -3.63
N GLY A 336 20.35 -2.40 -3.03
CA GLY A 336 19.88 -3.60 -3.71
C GLY A 336 19.04 -3.27 -4.95
N ILE A 337 18.22 -2.22 -4.88
CA ILE A 337 17.45 -1.73 -6.01
C ILE A 337 18.35 -1.34 -7.20
N LYS A 338 19.52 -0.73 -6.94
CA LYS A 338 20.48 -0.30 -7.98
C LYS A 338 21.33 -1.44 -8.54
N ASN A 339 21.67 -2.43 -7.71
CA ASN A 339 22.66 -3.45 -8.04
C ASN A 339 22.09 -4.67 -8.79
N HIS A 340 20.80 -4.72 -9.09
CA HIS A 340 20.20 -5.84 -9.83
C HIS A 340 20.29 -5.62 -11.36
N GLU A 341 21.51 -5.37 -11.84
CA GLU A 341 21.76 -5.16 -13.28
C GLU A 341 21.57 -6.42 -14.14
N HIS A 342 21.43 -7.61 -13.53
CA HIS A 342 21.79 -8.83 -14.25
C HIS A 342 20.69 -9.86 -14.49
N LYS A 343 19.51 -9.75 -13.88
CA LYS A 343 18.41 -10.72 -14.09
C LYS A 343 17.07 -9.99 -14.15
N THR A 344 16.70 -9.59 -15.33
CA THR A 344 15.37 -9.00 -15.58
C THR A 344 14.31 -10.09 -15.65
N LEU A 345 13.10 -9.78 -15.19
CA LEU A 345 11.90 -10.56 -15.39
C LEU A 345 10.82 -9.69 -16.02
N ASN A 346 10.21 -10.17 -17.09
CA ASN A 346 9.11 -9.49 -17.76
C ASN A 346 7.79 -9.87 -17.08
N ILE A 347 7.15 -8.92 -16.41
CA ILE A 347 5.88 -9.13 -15.69
C ILE A 347 4.79 -8.28 -16.35
N ALA A 348 3.75 -8.94 -16.88
CA ALA A 348 2.58 -8.24 -17.39
C ALA A 348 1.59 -7.92 -16.27
N ILE A 349 1.10 -6.68 -16.24
CA ILE A 349 -0.09 -6.30 -15.47
C ILE A 349 -1.22 -6.05 -16.47
N VAL A 350 -2.24 -6.91 -16.45
CA VAL A 350 -3.38 -6.83 -17.37
C VAL A 350 -4.52 -6.08 -16.73
N GLY A 351 -4.60 -4.79 -17.00
CA GLY A 351 -5.53 -3.84 -16.39
C GLY A 351 -6.44 -3.15 -17.42
N LYS A 352 -7.31 -2.28 -16.91
CA LYS A 352 -8.24 -1.48 -17.73
C LYS A 352 -8.07 0.03 -17.59
N TYR A 353 -7.25 0.48 -16.65
CA TYR A 353 -7.08 1.91 -16.34
C TYR A 353 -5.82 2.52 -16.97
N PHE A 354 -5.10 1.76 -17.82
CA PHE A 354 -3.83 2.23 -18.39
C PHE A 354 -4.00 3.28 -19.49
N ASN A 355 -5.09 3.23 -20.26
CA ASN A 355 -5.32 4.13 -21.39
C ASN A 355 -6.46 5.10 -21.09
N THR A 356 -6.14 6.17 -20.37
CA THR A 356 -7.04 7.31 -20.17
C THR A 356 -6.48 8.52 -20.93
N GLY A 357 -6.76 8.58 -22.25
CA GLY A 357 -6.19 9.59 -23.13
C GLY A 357 -4.74 9.25 -23.56
N ASP A 358 -3.88 10.29 -23.66
CA ASP A 358 -2.50 10.17 -24.15
C ASP A 358 -1.48 9.69 -23.09
N PHE A 359 -1.93 9.39 -21.86
CA PHE A 359 -1.06 9.03 -20.74
C PHE A 359 -1.42 7.65 -20.15
N VAL A 360 -0.38 6.93 -19.71
CA VAL A 360 -0.51 5.69 -18.94
C VAL A 360 -0.62 6.02 -17.46
N LEU A 361 -1.81 5.80 -16.86
CA LEU A 361 -2.04 6.00 -15.43
C LEU A 361 -1.48 4.81 -14.63
N THR A 362 -0.23 4.92 -14.21
CA THR A 362 0.40 3.92 -13.33
C THR A 362 -0.10 4.03 -11.89
N ASP A 363 -0.53 5.21 -11.46
CA ASP A 363 -0.94 5.50 -10.08
C ASP A 363 -2.20 4.74 -9.65
N ALA A 364 -3.02 4.27 -10.60
CA ALA A 364 -4.19 3.44 -10.30
C ALA A 364 -3.86 2.06 -9.71
N TYR A 365 -2.60 1.61 -9.83
CA TYR A 365 -2.12 0.31 -9.34
C TYR A 365 -0.80 0.43 -8.57
N LEU A 366 -0.57 1.56 -7.91
CA LEU A 366 0.70 1.87 -7.24
C LEU A 366 1.14 0.77 -6.28
N SER A 367 0.25 0.27 -5.43
CA SER A 367 0.57 -0.78 -4.45
C SER A 367 0.98 -2.09 -5.12
N VAL A 368 0.35 -2.46 -6.25
CA VAL A 368 0.73 -3.66 -7.03
C VAL A 368 2.13 -3.50 -7.61
N LEU A 369 2.42 -2.34 -8.22
CA LEU A 369 3.73 -2.01 -8.78
C LEU A 369 4.84 -2.08 -7.73
N GLU A 370 4.60 -1.51 -6.57
CA GLU A 370 5.56 -1.51 -5.47
C GLU A 370 5.74 -2.92 -4.87
N ALA A 371 4.65 -3.70 -4.71
CA ALA A 371 4.72 -5.08 -4.22
C ALA A 371 5.57 -5.99 -5.13
N ILE A 372 5.44 -5.82 -6.45
CA ILE A 372 6.27 -6.52 -7.45
C ILE A 372 7.74 -6.11 -7.29
N LYS A 373 8.04 -4.81 -7.18
CA LYS A 373 9.40 -4.30 -7.03
C LYS A 373 10.06 -4.83 -5.75
N PHE A 374 9.38 -4.73 -4.59
CA PHE A 374 9.93 -5.22 -3.31
C PHE A 374 10.25 -6.70 -3.35
N SER A 375 9.33 -7.50 -3.88
CA SER A 375 9.52 -8.94 -4.01
C SER A 375 10.60 -9.29 -5.03
N GLY A 376 10.72 -8.51 -6.12
CA GLY A 376 11.80 -8.62 -7.09
C GLY A 376 13.16 -8.39 -6.44
N TYR A 377 13.31 -7.30 -5.72
CA TYR A 377 14.56 -6.98 -5.03
C TYR A 377 14.93 -8.03 -3.97
N ALA A 378 13.95 -8.53 -3.23
CA ALA A 378 14.18 -9.58 -2.24
C ALA A 378 14.61 -10.92 -2.87
N THR A 379 14.18 -11.22 -4.10
CA THR A 379 14.54 -12.44 -4.85
C THR A 379 15.76 -12.26 -5.77
N GLY A 380 16.37 -11.07 -5.76
CA GLY A 380 17.57 -10.76 -6.54
C GLY A 380 17.30 -10.65 -8.05
N VAL A 381 16.15 -10.08 -8.43
CA VAL A 381 15.77 -9.82 -9.82
C VAL A 381 15.22 -8.40 -9.98
N LYS A 382 15.34 -7.85 -11.20
CA LYS A 382 14.74 -6.57 -11.57
C LYS A 382 13.48 -6.83 -12.40
N PRO A 383 12.28 -6.60 -11.84
CA PRO A 383 11.05 -6.72 -12.62
C PRO A 383 10.98 -5.60 -13.67
N ILE A 384 10.74 -5.98 -14.90
CA ILE A 384 10.34 -5.08 -15.99
C ILE A 384 8.82 -5.22 -16.11
N ILE A 385 8.12 -4.15 -15.82
CA ILE A 385 6.66 -4.17 -15.77
C ILE A 385 6.11 -3.73 -17.12
N HIS A 386 5.29 -4.58 -17.72
CA HIS A 386 4.56 -4.34 -18.95
C HIS A 386 3.10 -4.09 -18.62
N THR A 387 2.61 -2.90 -18.91
CA THR A 387 1.19 -2.57 -18.79
C THR A 387 0.46 -3.03 -20.03
N VAL A 388 -0.52 -3.91 -19.86
CA VAL A 388 -1.24 -4.57 -20.95
C VAL A 388 -2.72 -4.24 -20.85
N ASN A 389 -3.32 -3.72 -21.93
CA ASN A 389 -4.73 -3.40 -21.97
C ASN A 389 -5.55 -4.67 -22.18
N ALA A 390 -6.45 -4.99 -21.26
CA ALA A 390 -7.31 -6.15 -21.35
C ALA A 390 -8.16 -6.19 -22.63
N ARG A 391 -8.56 -5.04 -23.17
CA ARG A 391 -9.37 -4.94 -24.39
C ARG A 391 -8.68 -5.49 -25.64
N ASP A 392 -7.34 -5.52 -25.66
CA ASP A 392 -6.57 -6.02 -26.80
C ASP A 392 -6.76 -7.54 -27.00
N PHE A 393 -7.36 -8.24 -26.02
CA PHE A 393 -7.65 -9.68 -26.02
C PHE A 393 -9.13 -10.01 -26.22
N GLU A 394 -9.98 -9.03 -26.55
CA GLU A 394 -11.39 -9.27 -26.87
C GLU A 394 -11.55 -9.69 -28.34
N GLU A 395 -12.20 -10.86 -28.60
CA GLU A 395 -12.34 -11.44 -29.94
C GLU A 395 -13.27 -10.64 -30.87
N ASN A 396 -14.15 -9.79 -30.35
CA ASN A 396 -15.13 -9.03 -31.11
C ASN A 396 -14.97 -7.51 -30.89
N GLN A 397 -13.95 -6.90 -31.49
CA GLN A 397 -14.02 -5.46 -31.76
C GLN A 397 -15.01 -5.25 -32.92
N LYS A 398 -16.33 -5.17 -32.64
CA LYS A 398 -17.31 -4.73 -33.63
C LYS A 398 -16.82 -3.39 -34.17
N LYS A 399 -16.66 -3.33 -35.51
CA LYS A 399 -16.45 -2.09 -36.29
C LYS A 399 -17.61 -1.14 -36.05
N GLY A 400 -17.59 -0.43 -34.93
CA GLY A 400 -18.59 0.54 -34.52
C GLY A 400 -17.89 1.89 -34.31
N GLY A 401 -17.80 2.71 -35.36
CA GLY A 401 -17.95 4.17 -35.33
C GLY A 401 -16.99 5.05 -34.52
N ALA A 402 -15.94 4.55 -33.89
CA ALA A 402 -14.88 5.40 -33.29
C ALA A 402 -13.60 5.24 -34.12
N LYS A 403 -13.01 6.37 -34.49
CA LYS A 403 -11.75 6.43 -35.24
C LYS A 403 -10.73 5.48 -34.62
N PHE A 404 -10.23 4.55 -35.45
CA PHE A 404 -9.09 3.71 -35.09
C PHE A 404 -7.98 4.57 -34.47
N GLN A 405 -7.68 4.38 -33.18
CA GLN A 405 -6.41 4.83 -32.66
C GLN A 405 -5.31 4.01 -33.36
N GLN A 406 -4.37 4.69 -33.97
CA GLN A 406 -3.18 4.07 -34.56
C GLN A 406 -2.49 3.24 -33.46
N GLY A 407 -2.49 1.90 -33.63
CA GLY A 407 -1.83 0.98 -32.71
C GLY A 407 -2.63 -0.25 -32.27
N ALA A 408 -3.82 -0.52 -32.82
CA ALA A 408 -4.57 -1.74 -32.52
C ALA A 408 -3.75 -2.97 -32.93
N THR A 409 -3.16 -3.63 -31.97
CA THR A 409 -2.41 -4.89 -32.09
C THR A 409 -3.38 -6.00 -32.50
N SER A 410 -3.03 -6.86 -33.47
CA SER A 410 -3.85 -8.04 -33.75
C SER A 410 -3.86 -8.98 -32.54
N LEU A 411 -4.94 -9.74 -32.33
CA LEU A 411 -5.04 -10.71 -31.22
C LEU A 411 -3.84 -11.68 -31.18
N ASN A 412 -3.32 -12.06 -32.35
CA ASN A 412 -2.13 -12.91 -32.44
C ASN A 412 -0.87 -12.18 -31.94
N SER A 413 -0.69 -10.90 -32.27
CA SER A 413 0.43 -10.10 -31.77
C SER A 413 0.32 -9.88 -30.24
N ALA A 414 -0.89 -9.66 -29.73
CA ALA A 414 -1.13 -9.56 -28.30
C ALA A 414 -0.81 -10.87 -27.55
N ARG A 415 -1.20 -12.02 -28.10
CA ARG A 415 -0.85 -13.35 -27.57
C ARG A 415 0.66 -13.63 -27.64
N SER A 416 1.31 -13.27 -28.73
CA SER A 416 2.78 -13.39 -28.86
C SER A 416 3.49 -12.56 -27.78
N HIS A 417 3.01 -11.35 -27.50
CA HIS A 417 3.54 -10.52 -26.42
C HIS A 417 3.38 -11.17 -25.04
N LEU A 418 2.24 -11.83 -24.75
CA LEU A 418 2.06 -12.57 -23.49
C LEU A 418 3.00 -13.78 -23.38
N ALA A 419 3.34 -14.45 -24.47
CA ALA A 419 4.27 -15.58 -24.47
C ALA A 419 5.68 -15.15 -23.99
N GLU A 420 6.06 -13.90 -24.24
CA GLU A 420 7.32 -13.32 -23.80
C GLU A 420 7.36 -12.99 -22.31
N MET A 421 6.21 -12.95 -21.64
CA MET A 421 6.14 -12.65 -20.21
C MET A 421 6.61 -13.83 -19.36
N ASP A 422 7.27 -13.52 -18.26
CA ASP A 422 7.70 -14.51 -17.28
C ASP A 422 6.62 -14.74 -16.20
N GLY A 423 5.70 -13.77 -16.05
CA GLY A 423 4.54 -13.87 -15.18
C GLY A 423 3.47 -12.84 -15.51
N ILE A 424 2.22 -13.13 -15.16
CA ILE A 424 1.05 -12.30 -15.45
C ILE A 424 0.29 -12.01 -14.16
N ILE A 425 -0.08 -10.75 -13.95
CA ILE A 425 -0.93 -10.29 -12.83
C ILE A 425 -2.20 -9.69 -13.41
N VAL A 426 -3.37 -10.12 -12.92
CA VAL A 426 -4.66 -9.46 -13.14
C VAL A 426 -5.07 -8.78 -11.84
N PRO A 427 -4.95 -7.44 -11.74
CA PRO A 427 -5.26 -6.71 -10.53
C PRO A 427 -6.76 -6.57 -10.27
N GLY A 428 -7.09 -6.04 -9.10
CA GLY A 428 -8.44 -5.63 -8.72
C GLY A 428 -9.04 -4.60 -9.68
N GLY A 429 -10.33 -4.36 -9.55
CA GLY A 429 -11.07 -3.39 -10.34
C GLY A 429 -12.58 -3.61 -10.26
N PHE A 430 -13.35 -2.70 -10.85
CA PHE A 430 -14.82 -2.72 -10.89
C PHE A 430 -15.32 -2.48 -12.31
N GLY A 431 -16.56 -2.97 -12.60
CA GLY A 431 -17.28 -2.66 -13.83
C GLY A 431 -16.86 -3.48 -15.06
N GLU A 432 -17.63 -3.31 -16.11
CA GLU A 432 -17.78 -4.22 -17.28
C GLU A 432 -16.59 -4.23 -18.26
N SER A 433 -15.83 -3.15 -18.36
CA SER A 433 -14.81 -2.97 -19.41
C SER A 433 -13.66 -3.99 -19.30
N GLY A 434 -13.34 -4.67 -20.42
CA GLY A 434 -12.15 -5.53 -20.54
C GLY A 434 -12.30 -6.90 -19.87
N ILE A 435 -13.50 -7.36 -19.50
CA ILE A 435 -13.71 -8.62 -18.79
C ILE A 435 -13.35 -9.82 -19.66
N GLU A 436 -13.91 -9.90 -20.86
CA GLU A 436 -13.67 -11.04 -21.76
C GLU A 436 -12.19 -11.11 -22.16
N GLY A 437 -11.55 -9.96 -22.36
CA GLY A 437 -10.10 -9.89 -22.58
C GLY A 437 -9.29 -10.44 -21.39
N LYS A 438 -9.66 -10.09 -20.15
CA LYS A 438 -9.01 -10.66 -18.95
C LYS A 438 -9.24 -12.16 -18.85
N LEU A 439 -10.45 -12.66 -19.12
CA LEU A 439 -10.75 -14.10 -19.12
C LEU A 439 -9.90 -14.85 -20.16
N ASN A 440 -9.71 -14.27 -21.36
CA ASN A 440 -8.85 -14.84 -22.40
C ASN A 440 -7.38 -14.87 -21.99
N VAL A 441 -6.89 -13.82 -21.30
CA VAL A 441 -5.52 -13.80 -20.74
C VAL A 441 -5.35 -14.84 -19.65
N ILE A 442 -6.32 -14.99 -18.75
CA ILE A 442 -6.27 -15.98 -17.65
C ILE A 442 -6.25 -17.40 -18.23
N LYS A 443 -7.11 -17.68 -19.22
CA LYS A 443 -7.11 -18.95 -19.96
C LYS A 443 -5.76 -19.23 -20.60
N TYR A 444 -5.20 -18.24 -21.30
CA TYR A 444 -3.89 -18.36 -21.94
C TYR A 444 -2.78 -18.65 -20.93
N ALA A 445 -2.77 -17.96 -19.80
CA ALA A 445 -1.80 -18.19 -18.73
C ALA A 445 -1.90 -19.62 -18.18
N ARG A 446 -3.12 -20.10 -17.88
CA ARG A 446 -3.37 -21.44 -17.35
C ARG A 446 -2.94 -22.53 -18.33
N GLU A 447 -3.31 -22.41 -19.62
CA GLU A 447 -3.03 -23.43 -20.65
C GLU A 447 -1.55 -23.47 -21.07
N ASN A 448 -0.79 -22.36 -20.87
CA ASN A 448 0.62 -22.26 -21.24
C ASN A 448 1.57 -22.24 -20.05
N ASN A 449 1.12 -22.63 -18.86
CA ASN A 449 1.92 -22.70 -17.64
C ASN A 449 2.68 -21.39 -17.33
N ILE A 450 2.07 -20.22 -17.63
CA ILE A 450 2.65 -18.93 -17.29
C ILE A 450 2.25 -18.57 -15.86
N PRO A 451 3.19 -18.38 -14.93
CA PRO A 451 2.88 -17.94 -13.57
C PRO A 451 1.85 -16.82 -13.55
N PHE A 452 0.73 -17.07 -12.86
CA PHE A 452 -0.44 -16.18 -12.84
C PHE A 452 -0.83 -15.81 -11.42
N PHE A 453 -1.09 -14.51 -11.19
CA PHE A 453 -1.57 -14.01 -9.92
C PHE A 453 -2.80 -13.10 -10.09
N GLY A 454 -3.95 -13.53 -9.59
CA GLY A 454 -5.21 -12.78 -9.62
C GLY A 454 -5.50 -12.08 -8.30
N LEU A 455 -5.67 -10.75 -8.30
CA LEU A 455 -5.93 -9.96 -7.09
C LEU A 455 -7.40 -9.52 -7.06
N CYS A 456 -8.13 -9.82 -6.02
CA CYS A 456 -9.53 -9.45 -5.79
C CYS A 456 -10.41 -9.81 -7.01
N TYR A 457 -10.71 -8.86 -7.89
CA TYR A 457 -11.44 -9.11 -9.13
C TYR A 457 -10.71 -10.11 -10.05
N GLY A 458 -9.38 -10.12 -10.05
CA GLY A 458 -8.57 -11.11 -10.76
C GLY A 458 -8.81 -12.54 -10.29
N MET A 459 -8.98 -12.78 -8.99
CA MET A 459 -9.39 -14.08 -8.44
C MET A 459 -10.82 -14.46 -8.89
N GLN A 460 -11.73 -13.50 -8.87
CA GLN A 460 -13.12 -13.75 -9.29
C GLN A 460 -13.17 -14.15 -10.77
N LEU A 461 -12.46 -13.45 -11.63
CA LEU A 461 -12.36 -13.79 -13.06
C LEU A 461 -11.65 -15.14 -13.30
N MET A 462 -10.62 -15.46 -12.53
CA MET A 462 -9.97 -16.77 -12.54
C MET A 462 -10.96 -17.90 -12.24
N THR A 463 -11.82 -17.72 -11.26
CA THR A 463 -12.86 -18.70 -10.89
C THR A 463 -13.91 -18.83 -11.98
N ILE A 464 -14.31 -17.73 -12.63
CA ILE A 464 -15.24 -17.72 -13.78
C ILE A 464 -14.62 -18.42 -14.99
N GLU A 465 -13.35 -18.11 -15.30
CA GLU A 465 -12.62 -18.77 -16.41
C GLU A 465 -12.59 -20.29 -16.23
N TYR A 466 -12.24 -20.74 -15.01
CA TYR A 466 -12.18 -22.15 -14.69
C TYR A 466 -13.57 -22.82 -14.82
N ALA A 467 -14.61 -22.16 -14.35
CA ALA A 467 -15.98 -22.64 -14.49
C ALA A 467 -16.41 -22.74 -15.97
N ARG A 468 -16.06 -21.78 -16.83
CA ARG A 468 -16.39 -21.81 -18.27
C ARG A 468 -15.61 -22.87 -19.01
N ASN A 469 -14.31 -22.92 -18.87
CA ASN A 469 -13.42 -23.66 -19.75
C ASN A 469 -13.03 -25.06 -19.24
N VAL A 470 -13.10 -25.29 -17.90
CA VAL A 470 -12.81 -26.62 -17.32
C VAL A 470 -14.09 -27.36 -16.93
N LEU A 471 -15.08 -26.67 -16.34
CA LEU A 471 -16.37 -27.30 -16.00
C LEU A 471 -17.41 -27.26 -17.14
N GLY A 472 -17.16 -26.53 -18.24
CA GLY A 472 -18.10 -26.38 -19.34
C GLY A 472 -19.38 -25.60 -19.00
N LEU A 473 -19.34 -24.72 -17.97
CA LEU A 473 -20.49 -23.90 -17.58
C LEU A 473 -20.60 -22.67 -18.48
N ASN A 474 -21.18 -22.89 -19.68
CA ASN A 474 -21.35 -21.83 -20.66
C ASN A 474 -22.16 -20.66 -20.10
N GLY A 475 -21.66 -19.42 -20.32
CA GLY A 475 -22.29 -18.21 -19.81
C GLY A 475 -22.05 -17.95 -18.31
N ALA A 476 -21.17 -18.71 -17.64
CA ALA A 476 -20.79 -18.43 -16.25
C ALA A 476 -20.25 -17.00 -16.11
N HIS A 477 -20.76 -16.24 -15.10
CA HIS A 477 -20.43 -14.83 -14.94
C HIS A 477 -20.50 -14.37 -13.47
N THR A 478 -20.23 -13.09 -13.25
CA THR A 478 -20.46 -12.40 -11.97
C THR A 478 -21.79 -11.66 -11.98
N ALA A 479 -22.50 -11.66 -10.85
CA ALA A 479 -23.72 -10.90 -10.65
C ALA A 479 -23.52 -9.37 -10.75
N GLU A 480 -22.29 -8.88 -10.66
CA GLU A 480 -21.95 -7.47 -10.86
C GLU A 480 -22.26 -7.00 -12.28
N ILE A 481 -22.04 -7.86 -13.26
CA ILE A 481 -22.06 -7.50 -14.68
C ILE A 481 -23.26 -8.11 -15.40
N ASP A 482 -23.47 -9.41 -15.22
CA ASP A 482 -24.62 -10.11 -15.79
C ASP A 482 -25.43 -10.82 -14.69
N PRO A 483 -26.31 -10.11 -14.00
CA PRO A 483 -27.16 -10.70 -12.95
C PRO A 483 -28.16 -11.74 -13.49
N LYS A 484 -28.32 -11.86 -14.81
CA LYS A 484 -29.20 -12.85 -15.47
C LYS A 484 -28.45 -14.07 -15.97
N SER A 485 -27.14 -14.15 -15.78
CA SER A 485 -26.32 -15.29 -16.18
C SER A 485 -26.89 -16.59 -15.60
N PRO A 486 -26.93 -17.69 -16.40
CA PRO A 486 -27.40 -19.01 -15.92
C PRO A 486 -26.51 -19.58 -14.81
N HIS A 487 -25.28 -19.12 -14.71
CA HIS A 487 -24.29 -19.58 -13.74
C HIS A 487 -23.58 -18.41 -13.08
N LEU A 488 -24.17 -17.87 -12.00
CA LEU A 488 -23.58 -16.82 -11.18
C LEU A 488 -22.49 -17.42 -10.28
N ILE A 489 -21.28 -17.56 -10.82
CA ILE A 489 -20.11 -18.10 -10.09
C ILE A 489 -19.67 -17.13 -8.98
N ILE A 490 -19.78 -15.83 -9.26
CA ILE A 490 -19.53 -14.76 -8.31
C ILE A 490 -20.86 -14.07 -8.05
N ASP A 491 -21.25 -14.00 -6.77
CA ASP A 491 -22.52 -13.39 -6.36
C ASP A 491 -22.29 -12.34 -5.28
N ILE A 492 -23.27 -11.47 -5.10
CA ILE A 492 -23.23 -10.42 -4.11
C ILE A 492 -23.45 -10.99 -2.70
N MET A 493 -22.64 -10.55 -1.73
CA MET A 493 -22.85 -10.89 -0.32
C MET A 493 -24.24 -10.44 0.15
N PRO A 494 -24.96 -11.24 0.96
CA PRO A 494 -26.34 -10.94 1.41
C PRO A 494 -26.50 -9.58 2.10
N ASP A 495 -25.52 -9.17 2.93
CA ASP A 495 -25.51 -7.88 3.61
C ASP A 495 -25.30 -6.70 2.64
N GLN A 496 -24.57 -6.92 1.54
CA GLN A 496 -24.31 -5.91 0.52
C GLN A 496 -25.55 -5.63 -0.33
N LYS A 497 -26.42 -6.61 -0.56
CA LYS A 497 -27.70 -6.42 -1.28
C LYS A 497 -28.55 -5.34 -0.60
N LYS A 498 -28.63 -5.36 0.73
CA LYS A 498 -29.36 -4.37 1.51
C LYS A 498 -28.75 -2.98 1.40
N LYS A 499 -27.44 -2.86 1.57
CA LYS A 499 -26.71 -1.57 1.52
C LYS A 499 -26.83 -0.89 0.15
N ILE A 500 -26.76 -1.67 -0.94
CA ILE A 500 -26.94 -1.15 -2.30
C ILE A 500 -28.38 -0.65 -2.51
N ALA A 501 -29.38 -1.41 -2.06
CA ALA A 501 -30.78 -1.02 -2.14
C ALA A 501 -31.09 0.29 -1.37
N GLU A 502 -30.36 0.56 -0.31
CA GLU A 502 -30.43 1.79 0.49
C GLU A 502 -29.61 2.96 -0.12
N GLY A 503 -28.91 2.76 -1.26
CA GLY A 503 -28.05 3.77 -1.89
C GLY A 503 -26.75 4.05 -1.10
N ASN A 504 -26.38 3.19 -0.17
CA ASN A 504 -25.21 3.34 0.68
C ASN A 504 -23.98 2.70 0.02
N TYR A 505 -23.21 3.47 -0.75
CA TYR A 505 -22.04 3.00 -1.49
C TYR A 505 -20.72 3.28 -0.78
N GLY A 506 -20.54 4.44 -0.16
CA GLY A 506 -19.30 4.83 0.51
C GLY A 506 -19.05 4.05 1.81
N GLY A 507 -17.85 3.52 2.02
CA GLY A 507 -17.45 2.83 3.25
C GLY A 507 -18.28 1.59 3.60
N SER A 508 -19.01 1.01 2.63
CA SER A 508 -20.00 -0.04 2.89
C SER A 508 -19.62 -1.43 2.41
N MET A 509 -18.51 -1.59 1.69
CA MET A 509 -17.96 -2.88 1.25
C MET A 509 -17.42 -3.71 2.44
N ARG A 510 -16.93 -4.91 2.17
CA ARG A 510 -16.07 -5.63 3.11
C ARG A 510 -14.69 -4.98 3.04
N LEU A 511 -14.37 -4.16 4.04
CA LEU A 511 -13.22 -3.27 4.07
C LEU A 511 -12.33 -3.55 5.27
N GLY A 512 -11.00 -3.53 5.06
CA GLY A 512 -10.00 -3.63 6.12
C GLY A 512 -9.48 -5.03 6.37
N LEU A 513 -8.89 -5.25 7.53
CA LEU A 513 -8.13 -6.44 7.88
C LEU A 513 -9.03 -7.57 8.39
N TYR A 514 -9.10 -8.67 7.65
CA TYR A 514 -9.84 -9.87 8.04
C TYR A 514 -8.93 -11.10 8.14
N PRO A 515 -9.24 -12.01 9.08
CA PRO A 515 -8.50 -13.25 9.23
C PRO A 515 -8.94 -14.29 8.18
N ALA A 516 -7.98 -15.15 7.75
CA ALA A 516 -8.25 -16.33 6.95
C ALA A 516 -7.45 -17.53 7.46
N LYS A 517 -8.02 -18.74 7.29
CA LYS A 517 -7.36 -20.04 7.57
C LYS A 517 -6.75 -20.57 6.28
N LEU A 518 -5.55 -21.11 6.34
CA LEU A 518 -4.84 -21.70 5.21
C LEU A 518 -4.97 -23.22 5.19
N GLY A 519 -5.22 -23.77 4.01
CA GLY A 519 -5.20 -25.21 3.72
C GLY A 519 -3.79 -25.79 3.85
N LYS A 520 -3.69 -27.05 4.30
CA LYS A 520 -2.41 -27.74 4.43
C LYS A 520 -1.86 -28.18 3.07
N GLY A 521 -0.56 -28.01 2.87
CA GLY A 521 0.14 -28.47 1.66
C GLY A 521 -0.16 -27.62 0.43
N THR A 522 -0.64 -26.39 0.60
CA THR A 522 -0.97 -25.45 -0.47
C THR A 522 0.17 -24.48 -0.72
N ILE A 523 0.21 -23.89 -1.95
CA ILE A 523 1.18 -22.84 -2.32
C ILE A 523 1.06 -21.66 -1.35
N ALA A 524 -0.18 -21.27 -1.02
CA ALA A 524 -0.43 -20.20 -0.07
C ALA A 524 0.17 -20.49 1.31
N GLN A 525 -0.05 -21.69 1.88
CA GLN A 525 0.54 -22.06 3.17
C GLN A 525 2.05 -22.06 3.14
N GLU A 526 2.65 -22.56 2.06
CA GLU A 526 4.08 -22.57 1.87
C GLU A 526 4.64 -21.14 1.84
N ALA A 527 4.05 -20.26 1.03
CA ALA A 527 4.47 -18.86 0.89
C ALA A 527 4.48 -18.13 2.24
N TYR A 528 3.37 -18.19 3.00
CA TYR A 528 3.28 -17.54 4.32
C TYR A 528 4.10 -18.22 5.42
N SER A 529 4.65 -19.39 5.16
CA SER A 529 5.55 -20.08 6.10
C SER A 529 7.01 -19.64 5.98
N TYR A 530 7.30 -18.68 5.11
CA TYR A 530 8.60 -18.01 5.00
C TYR A 530 8.49 -16.56 5.47
N PHE A 531 9.41 -16.14 6.32
CA PHE A 531 9.55 -14.75 6.76
C PHE A 531 10.97 -14.25 6.51
N ALA A 532 11.11 -13.12 5.84
CA ALA A 532 12.41 -12.53 5.49
C ALA A 532 13.39 -13.54 4.87
N GLY A 533 12.89 -14.43 4.01
CA GLY A 533 13.68 -15.45 3.32
C GLY A 533 14.04 -16.68 4.18
N LYS A 534 13.54 -16.77 5.42
CA LYS A 534 13.76 -17.92 6.31
C LYS A 534 12.46 -18.67 6.56
N LYS A 535 12.52 -20.00 6.52
CA LYS A 535 11.39 -20.86 6.87
C LYS A 535 11.07 -20.73 8.36
N LEU A 536 9.80 -20.49 8.66
CA LEU A 536 9.32 -20.43 10.04
C LEU A 536 9.39 -21.83 10.68
N PRO A 537 9.62 -21.92 12.00
CA PRO A 537 9.69 -23.21 12.71
C PRO A 537 8.35 -23.97 12.72
N LYS A 538 7.24 -23.28 12.53
CA LYS A 538 5.89 -23.83 12.36
C LYS A 538 5.30 -23.32 11.07
N LEU A 539 4.60 -24.22 10.33
CA LEU A 539 3.81 -23.82 9.17
C LEU A 539 2.68 -22.87 9.60
N THR A 540 2.51 -21.80 8.84
CA THR A 540 1.44 -20.84 9.09
C THR A 540 0.09 -21.46 8.75
N THR A 541 -0.89 -21.35 9.65
CA THR A 541 -2.25 -21.89 9.47
C THR A 541 -3.32 -20.79 9.41
N GLY A 542 -2.95 -19.55 9.68
CA GLY A 542 -3.84 -18.41 9.64
C GLY A 542 -3.09 -17.12 9.31
N ILE A 543 -3.76 -16.26 8.58
CA ILE A 543 -3.26 -14.96 8.11
C ILE A 543 -4.28 -13.87 8.40
N LYS A 544 -3.89 -12.61 8.21
CA LYS A 544 -4.80 -11.47 8.21
C LYS A 544 -4.43 -10.59 7.03
N GLU A 545 -5.43 -10.26 6.19
CA GLU A 545 -5.24 -9.51 4.96
C GLU A 545 -6.31 -8.44 4.79
N ARG A 546 -6.01 -7.39 3.99
CA ARG A 546 -6.92 -6.26 3.75
C ARG A 546 -7.84 -6.55 2.57
N HIS A 547 -9.12 -6.25 2.74
CA HIS A 547 -10.18 -6.46 1.77
C HIS A 547 -10.78 -5.15 1.29
N ARG A 548 -11.29 -5.18 0.03
CA ARG A 548 -12.06 -4.09 -0.60
C ARG A 548 -12.96 -4.67 -1.68
N HIS A 549 -14.07 -5.31 -1.30
CA HIS A 549 -14.98 -5.94 -2.28
C HIS A 549 -16.41 -6.13 -1.74
N ARG A 550 -17.38 -6.37 -2.67
CA ARG A 550 -18.82 -6.63 -2.39
C ARG A 550 -19.25 -8.02 -2.81
N TYR A 551 -18.52 -8.64 -3.72
CA TYR A 551 -18.87 -9.91 -4.38
C TYR A 551 -17.92 -11.00 -3.93
N GLU A 552 -18.44 -12.23 -3.86
CA GLU A 552 -17.77 -13.43 -3.36
C GLU A 552 -18.05 -14.62 -4.26
N VAL A 553 -17.23 -15.69 -4.15
CA VAL A 553 -17.49 -16.97 -4.79
C VAL A 553 -18.81 -17.56 -4.26
N ASN A 554 -19.72 -17.87 -5.17
CA ASN A 554 -21.02 -18.42 -4.82
C ASN A 554 -20.90 -19.85 -4.25
N PRO A 555 -21.35 -20.09 -2.99
CA PRO A 555 -21.21 -21.38 -2.34
C PRO A 555 -21.75 -22.57 -3.12
N LYS A 556 -22.75 -22.36 -3.98
CA LYS A 556 -23.35 -23.42 -4.82
C LYS A 556 -22.38 -24.09 -5.79
N TYR A 557 -21.28 -23.43 -6.14
CA TYR A 557 -20.32 -23.93 -7.13
C TYR A 557 -19.02 -24.44 -6.50
N ILE A 558 -18.75 -24.18 -5.22
CA ILE A 558 -17.48 -24.52 -4.56
C ILE A 558 -17.15 -26.02 -4.72
N GLU A 559 -18.05 -26.90 -4.33
CA GLU A 559 -17.83 -28.36 -4.42
C GLU A 559 -17.55 -28.85 -5.84
N ARG A 560 -18.23 -28.26 -6.84
CA ARG A 560 -18.03 -28.61 -8.25
C ARG A 560 -16.66 -28.15 -8.76
N LEU A 561 -16.22 -26.96 -8.34
CA LEU A 561 -14.91 -26.41 -8.69
C LEU A 561 -13.78 -27.21 -8.04
N GLU A 562 -13.94 -27.59 -6.75
CA GLU A 562 -12.97 -28.42 -6.03
C GLU A 562 -12.86 -29.83 -6.64
N LYS A 563 -13.96 -30.46 -7.03
CA LYS A 563 -13.97 -31.75 -7.74
C LYS A 563 -13.28 -31.71 -9.11
N ALA A 564 -13.26 -30.54 -9.75
CA ALA A 564 -12.55 -30.32 -11.02
C ALA A 564 -11.07 -29.98 -10.83
N GLY A 565 -10.56 -29.89 -9.59
CA GLY A 565 -9.15 -29.68 -9.27
C GLY A 565 -8.77 -28.27 -8.83
N LEU A 566 -9.73 -27.33 -8.75
CA LEU A 566 -9.46 -26.00 -8.21
C LEU A 566 -9.48 -26.06 -6.68
N VAL A 567 -8.45 -25.53 -6.02
CA VAL A 567 -8.30 -25.61 -4.55
C VAL A 567 -8.59 -24.27 -3.92
N PHE A 568 -9.58 -24.21 -3.01
CA PHE A 568 -9.79 -23.05 -2.16
C PHE A 568 -8.88 -23.16 -0.92
N SER A 569 -7.64 -22.69 -1.09
CA SER A 569 -6.55 -22.82 -0.10
C SER A 569 -6.61 -21.81 1.04
N GLY A 570 -7.41 -20.74 0.92
CA GLY A 570 -7.71 -19.78 1.98
C GLY A 570 -9.20 -19.66 2.18
N LYS A 571 -9.67 -19.76 3.43
CA LYS A 571 -11.09 -19.63 3.79
C LYS A 571 -11.24 -18.75 5.03
N SER A 572 -12.36 -18.02 5.15
CA SER A 572 -12.71 -17.29 6.37
C SER A 572 -12.71 -18.24 7.59
N PRO A 573 -12.60 -17.73 8.83
CA PRO A 573 -12.53 -18.59 10.02
C PRO A 573 -13.72 -19.56 10.19
N ASP A 574 -14.90 -19.17 9.72
CA ASP A 574 -16.12 -19.98 9.70
C ASP A 574 -16.22 -20.91 8.47
N GLY A 575 -15.32 -20.73 7.48
CA GLY A 575 -15.26 -21.54 6.26
C GLY A 575 -16.25 -21.13 5.17
N THR A 576 -16.99 -20.03 5.35
CA THR A 576 -18.07 -19.63 4.43
C THR A 576 -17.58 -18.85 3.23
N LEU A 577 -16.52 -18.03 3.38
CA LEU A 577 -15.97 -17.19 2.32
C LEU A 577 -14.64 -17.74 1.83
N MET A 578 -14.44 -17.65 0.50
CA MET A 578 -13.24 -18.15 -0.18
C MET A 578 -12.24 -17.01 -0.37
N GLU A 579 -11.13 -17.08 0.36
CA GLU A 579 -10.14 -16.00 0.43
C GLU A 579 -8.96 -16.18 -0.53
N ILE A 580 -8.60 -17.43 -0.81
CA ILE A 580 -7.53 -17.78 -1.77
C ILE A 580 -7.99 -18.98 -2.59
N VAL A 581 -7.74 -18.93 -3.88
CA VAL A 581 -7.94 -20.04 -4.82
C VAL A 581 -6.64 -20.32 -5.56
N GLU A 582 -6.32 -21.60 -5.77
CA GLU A 582 -5.10 -21.99 -6.49
C GLU A 582 -5.27 -23.31 -7.25
N LEU A 583 -4.42 -23.55 -8.25
CA LEU A 583 -4.14 -24.89 -8.76
C LEU A 583 -2.96 -25.48 -7.98
N PRO A 584 -2.97 -26.80 -7.70
CA PRO A 584 -1.84 -27.48 -7.08
C PRO A 584 -0.54 -27.23 -7.87
N ARG A 585 0.58 -27.17 -7.15
CA ARG A 585 1.88 -27.01 -7.79
C ARG A 585 2.21 -28.25 -8.61
N GLY A 586 2.57 -28.05 -9.88
CA GLY A 586 3.10 -29.08 -10.78
C GLY A 586 4.40 -28.59 -11.41
N GLU A 587 5.24 -29.52 -11.84
CA GLU A 587 6.39 -29.19 -12.63
C GLU A 587 6.00 -28.83 -14.07
N ALA A 588 6.65 -27.85 -14.66
CA ALA A 588 6.44 -27.49 -16.04
C ALA A 588 6.70 -28.72 -16.94
N GLY A 589 5.73 -29.12 -17.74
CA GLY A 589 5.86 -30.28 -18.63
C GLY A 589 5.61 -31.66 -18.00
N SER A 590 5.23 -31.77 -16.72
CA SER A 590 4.95 -33.05 -16.05
C SER A 590 3.75 -33.81 -16.64
N GLY A 591 2.88 -33.14 -17.41
CA GLY A 591 1.65 -33.72 -17.95
C GLY A 591 0.58 -34.07 -16.91
N GLU A 592 0.80 -33.73 -15.64
CA GLU A 592 -0.17 -33.90 -14.58
C GLU A 592 -1.36 -32.96 -14.80
N LYS A 593 -2.55 -33.55 -14.89
CA LYS A 593 -3.77 -32.76 -15.08
C LYS A 593 -4.05 -31.87 -13.88
N ASN A 594 -4.47 -30.64 -14.16
CA ASN A 594 -4.89 -29.65 -13.15
C ASN A 594 -3.77 -29.20 -12.19
N THR A 595 -2.52 -29.23 -12.62
CA THR A 595 -1.38 -28.65 -11.90
C THR A 595 -0.82 -27.45 -12.67
N HIS A 596 -0.15 -26.52 -11.95
CA HIS A 596 0.45 -25.33 -12.55
C HIS A 596 1.66 -24.86 -11.72
N PRO A 597 2.71 -24.28 -12.33
CA PRO A 597 3.86 -23.77 -11.57
C PRO A 597 3.49 -22.73 -10.50
N PHE A 598 2.60 -21.81 -10.83
CA PHE A 598 1.97 -20.85 -9.90
C PHE A 598 0.69 -20.28 -10.55
N PHE A 599 -0.47 -20.73 -10.11
CA PHE A 599 -1.76 -20.19 -10.55
C PHE A 599 -2.61 -19.94 -9.32
N LEU A 600 -2.59 -18.71 -8.81
CA LEU A 600 -3.16 -18.34 -7.52
C LEU A 600 -3.94 -17.04 -7.64
N GLY A 601 -5.07 -16.98 -6.95
CA GLY A 601 -5.87 -15.76 -6.79
C GLY A 601 -6.23 -15.50 -5.34
N THR A 602 -6.31 -14.22 -4.95
CA THR A 602 -6.72 -13.77 -3.62
C THR A 602 -7.94 -12.86 -3.71
N GLN A 603 -8.92 -13.04 -2.80
CA GLN A 603 -10.06 -12.12 -2.70
C GLN A 603 -9.66 -10.81 -2.01
N PHE A 604 -8.67 -10.87 -1.16
CA PHE A 604 -8.04 -9.72 -0.52
C PHE A 604 -6.97 -9.06 -1.39
N HIS A 605 -6.44 -7.94 -0.92
CA HIS A 605 -5.43 -7.11 -1.57
C HIS A 605 -4.06 -7.23 -0.85
N PRO A 606 -3.25 -8.25 -1.17
CA PRO A 606 -1.95 -8.45 -0.52
C PRO A 606 -0.95 -7.31 -0.80
N GLU A 607 -1.16 -6.54 -1.87
CA GLU A 607 -0.37 -5.38 -2.22
C GLU A 607 -0.40 -4.29 -1.15
N PHE A 608 -1.50 -4.15 -0.40
CA PHE A 608 -1.62 -3.13 0.65
C PHE A 608 -0.74 -3.40 1.88
N LEU A 609 -0.33 -4.66 2.10
CA LEU A 609 0.59 -5.03 3.19
C LEU A 609 2.05 -5.21 2.74
N ALA A 610 2.32 -5.06 1.45
CA ALA A 610 3.68 -5.14 0.92
C ALA A 610 4.53 -3.92 1.33
N ARG A 611 5.74 -4.16 1.84
CA ARG A 611 6.68 -3.13 2.29
C ARG A 611 8.10 -3.41 1.81
N PRO A 612 8.93 -2.36 1.65
CA PRO A 612 10.30 -2.53 1.13
C PRO A 612 11.17 -3.43 2.02
N LEU A 613 11.00 -3.34 3.35
CA LEU A 613 11.73 -4.20 4.32
C LEU A 613 10.98 -5.50 4.66
N MET A 614 9.73 -5.63 4.22
CA MET A 614 8.86 -6.79 4.41
C MET A 614 8.06 -7.08 3.14
N PRO A 615 8.70 -7.60 2.07
CA PRO A 615 7.99 -7.99 0.86
C PRO A 615 6.89 -9.01 1.15
N HIS A 616 5.76 -8.88 0.46
CA HIS A 616 4.63 -9.76 0.70
C HIS A 616 4.92 -11.21 0.23
N PRO A 617 4.60 -12.23 1.04
CA PRO A 617 4.93 -13.62 0.76
C PRO A 617 4.43 -14.14 -0.59
N LEU A 618 3.16 -13.84 -0.94
CA LEU A 618 2.56 -14.30 -2.20
C LEU A 618 3.20 -13.66 -3.43
N PHE A 619 3.51 -12.36 -3.39
CA PHE A 619 4.26 -11.71 -4.49
C PHE A 619 5.68 -12.28 -4.62
N THR A 620 6.31 -12.60 -3.49
CA THR A 620 7.64 -13.22 -3.48
C THR A 620 7.61 -14.61 -4.11
N GLU A 621 6.59 -15.43 -3.79
CA GLU A 621 6.45 -16.78 -4.35
C GLU A 621 6.09 -16.74 -5.85
N PHE A 622 5.22 -15.81 -6.26
CA PHE A 622 4.93 -15.54 -7.66
C PHE A 622 6.19 -15.22 -8.47
N LEU A 623 7.04 -14.30 -7.95
CA LEU A 623 8.29 -13.93 -8.65
C LEU A 623 9.34 -15.04 -8.65
N LYS A 624 9.34 -15.94 -7.66
CA LYS A 624 10.17 -17.17 -7.72
C LYS A 624 9.75 -18.06 -8.88
N ALA A 625 8.44 -18.30 -9.06
CA ALA A 625 7.93 -19.07 -10.18
C ALA A 625 8.23 -18.40 -11.53
N ALA A 626 8.02 -17.08 -11.62
CA ALA A 626 8.38 -16.30 -12.82
C ALA A 626 9.88 -16.39 -13.15
N LYS A 627 10.75 -16.40 -12.12
CA LYS A 627 12.21 -16.54 -12.29
C LYS A 627 12.60 -17.90 -12.86
N VAL A 628 11.93 -18.98 -12.44
CA VAL A 628 12.14 -20.32 -13.01
C VAL A 628 11.79 -20.31 -14.49
N ARG A 629 10.56 -19.88 -14.85
CA ARG A 629 10.13 -19.76 -16.24
C ARG A 629 11.07 -18.90 -17.09
N GLY A 630 11.47 -17.72 -16.58
CA GLY A 630 12.38 -16.84 -17.31
C GLY A 630 13.78 -17.44 -17.53
N LYS A 631 14.22 -18.34 -16.65
CA LYS A 631 15.45 -19.11 -16.84
C LYS A 631 15.28 -20.16 -17.94
N GLU A 632 14.24 -20.98 -17.87
CA GLU A 632 13.93 -22.01 -18.88
C GLU A 632 13.78 -21.40 -20.28
N LYS A 633 13.08 -20.28 -20.43
CA LYS A 633 12.96 -19.57 -21.71
C LYS A 633 14.31 -19.15 -22.30
N ARG A 634 15.23 -18.65 -21.46
CA ARG A 634 16.57 -18.26 -21.92
C ARG A 634 17.41 -19.47 -22.33
N GLU A 635 17.34 -20.56 -21.58
CA GLU A 635 18.02 -21.81 -21.91
C GLU A 635 17.53 -22.37 -23.24
N ASN A 636 16.22 -22.47 -23.45
CA ASN A 636 15.62 -22.93 -24.70
C ASN A 636 15.97 -22.02 -25.90
N TYR A 637 16.06 -20.70 -25.69
CA TYR A 637 16.46 -19.75 -26.75
C TYR A 637 17.92 -19.95 -27.15
N GLU A 638 18.83 -20.13 -26.19
CA GLU A 638 20.26 -20.37 -26.46
C GLU A 638 20.48 -21.73 -27.15
N GLU A 639 19.75 -22.76 -26.76
CA GLU A 639 19.76 -24.07 -27.42
C GLU A 639 19.30 -23.97 -28.88
N ALA A 640 18.15 -23.35 -29.14
CA ALA A 640 17.64 -23.16 -30.49
C ALA A 640 18.57 -22.32 -31.38
N LYS A 641 19.22 -21.31 -30.82
CA LYS A 641 20.23 -20.50 -31.51
C LYS A 641 21.45 -21.32 -31.90
N ASN A 642 21.96 -22.13 -30.96
CA ASN A 642 23.10 -23.01 -31.21
C ASN A 642 22.80 -24.07 -32.26
N GLU A 643 21.59 -24.65 -32.27
CA GLU A 643 21.12 -25.58 -33.31
C GLU A 643 21.10 -24.92 -34.70
N GLN A 644 20.56 -23.70 -34.81
CA GLN A 644 20.55 -22.94 -36.08
C GLN A 644 21.96 -22.61 -36.56
N GLU A 645 22.87 -22.23 -35.67
CA GLU A 645 24.26 -21.98 -36.04
C GLU A 645 25.01 -23.24 -36.50
N MET A 646 24.69 -24.41 -35.91
CA MET A 646 25.21 -25.70 -36.37
C MET A 646 24.67 -26.08 -37.73
N GLU A 647 23.35 -25.99 -37.94
CA GLU A 647 22.74 -26.25 -39.26
C GLU A 647 23.29 -25.33 -40.36
N PHE A 648 23.61 -24.08 -40.03
CA PHE A 648 24.19 -23.16 -41.02
C PHE A 648 25.61 -23.55 -41.38
N LYS A 649 26.44 -23.95 -40.41
CA LYS A 649 27.82 -24.44 -40.61
C LYS A 649 27.88 -25.75 -41.40
N ASP A 650 26.92 -26.67 -41.16
CA ASP A 650 26.83 -27.93 -41.91
C ASP A 650 26.43 -27.70 -43.36
N LYS A 651 25.56 -26.70 -43.63
CA LYS A 651 25.19 -26.28 -44.99
C LYS A 651 26.35 -25.58 -45.72
N GLU A 652 27.18 -24.83 -45.05
CA GLU A 652 28.40 -24.24 -45.64
C GLU A 652 29.46 -25.28 -45.93
N ASN A 653 29.68 -26.26 -45.02
CA ASN A 653 30.67 -27.32 -45.19
C ASN A 653 30.23 -28.44 -46.18
N GLY A 654 28.92 -28.58 -46.47
CA GLY A 654 28.38 -29.54 -47.42
C GLY A 654 28.31 -29.07 -48.89
N ASN A 655 28.72 -27.82 -49.17
CA ASN A 655 28.81 -27.22 -50.51
C ASN A 655 30.24 -27.06 -51.04
N ILE A 656 31.20 -27.88 -50.56
CA ILE A 656 32.56 -28.01 -51.12
C ILE A 656 32.70 -29.35 -51.81
#